data_590240d00b7a39098997913bc00aac75
#
_entry.id   590240d00b7a39098997913bc00aac75
#
_cell.length_a   1.000
_cell.length_b   1.000
_cell.length_c   1.000
_cell.angle_alpha   90.00
_cell.angle_beta   90.00
_cell.angle_gamma   90.00
#
_symmetry.space_group_name_H-M   'P 1'
#
loop_
_entity.id
_entity.type
_entity.pdbx_description
1 polymer ?
#
loop_
_entity_poly.entity_id
_entity_poly.type
_entity_poly.pdbx_seq_one_letter_code
_entity_poly.pdbx_strand_id
1 'polypeptide(L)'
;MPYAASLSAVGGVAPYTWSLVGGSLPQGIQLQGASGAIGGTTSKPGSYPVSAQVTDASGKVATAGFSLTVIAASPTLAVTSSFLPAADASVPYSASLSATGGVTPYQWSLVSGSLPLGMQLLSSSGTIKGTTSIAGTFPVSLQVTDASGNHASAAFNLTVSSTTTTGFDGPAELPRTYIQSAMSNTPAPGKTITVNAGGDLQSALNNASCGDTIQLQAGATFVGAFTFPAKNCDESNWVIVRTSSDDSLLPAEGTRMTPCYAGVSSLPARPAFACTSTKNVLAKLVMPVTGSGPIVFAAGANYYRLIGLEVTRGTFAGTAYSLAFMRGAADHLVFDRLWLHGLAQDETGRGIALAGTNIAIVDSFFTDFHCISGTGACSDAQAISGGGGNLPMGPYKITNNFLEGSTENIIFGGAAATMTPADIEIRQNHFFKPLTWMKGQAGYVGAANGNPFTVKNLLELKNAQRVLVEGNILDYSWGGFSQSGFAILLTPKNQAGNNGSNLCPACQVTDVTIRYNLIRHVGAGFQIANALSDNGGAQLDGQRYSIHDVVIDDMDGKHYNGASLFAQLSVSAGAPILQNVTIDHVTAFPSTMVLNIGAMLATSGPMKNLVITNNILSVGTYPVWSTGGGPGNCAYYDRPLTTFNACFSPYTFAGNILIGSSASFPASAWPSQNFFSSNANSVQFVNFSGGSGGDYRLQSSSPFRGKGIDGKDAGADMDAINSATAGVE
;
A
#
# COMPACT_ATOMS: atom_id res chain seq x y z
N MET A 1 -18.44 20.59 36.10
CA MET A 1 -19.56 21.53 36.35
C MET A 1 -19.76 21.65 37.84
N PRO A 2 -20.17 22.80 38.40
CA PRO A 2 -20.56 22.92 39.80
C PRO A 2 -21.79 22.06 40.07
N TYR A 3 -21.80 21.41 41.23
CA TYR A 3 -22.89 20.61 41.71
C TYR A 3 -23.54 21.33 42.92
N ALA A 4 -24.86 21.34 43.01
CA ALA A 4 -25.61 21.85 44.14
C ALA A 4 -26.87 21.02 44.36
N ALA A 5 -27.05 20.55 45.58
CA ALA A 5 -28.23 19.85 46.07
C ALA A 5 -28.40 20.15 47.56
N SER A 6 -29.58 19.88 48.12
CA SER A 6 -29.80 20.04 49.56
C SER A 6 -30.59 18.84 50.13
N LEU A 7 -30.20 18.40 51.29
CA LEU A 7 -30.93 17.44 52.11
C LEU A 7 -32.05 18.17 52.89
N SER A 8 -33.15 17.51 53.09
CA SER A 8 -34.26 18.04 53.87
C SER A 8 -34.69 17.03 54.98
N ALA A 9 -35.15 17.52 56.09
CA ALA A 9 -35.71 16.72 57.13
C ALA A 9 -37.08 17.27 57.57
N VAL A 10 -37.96 16.40 58.05
CA VAL A 10 -39.26 16.74 58.56
C VAL A 10 -39.43 16.17 59.93
N GLY A 11 -40.15 16.89 60.82
CA GLY A 11 -40.34 16.50 62.23
C GLY A 11 -39.14 16.86 63.11
N GLY A 12 -39.14 16.53 64.37
CA GLY A 12 -38.14 16.91 65.35
C GLY A 12 -38.15 18.40 65.70
N VAL A 13 -37.11 18.86 66.43
CA VAL A 13 -36.97 20.24 66.91
C VAL A 13 -35.83 20.93 66.18
N ALA A 14 -36.11 22.02 65.44
CA ALA A 14 -35.06 22.82 64.80
C ALA A 14 -34.18 23.55 65.84
N PRO A 15 -32.91 23.90 65.52
CA PRO A 15 -32.20 23.69 64.27
C PRO A 15 -31.70 22.27 64.06
N TYR A 16 -31.56 21.88 62.78
CA TYR A 16 -30.96 20.59 62.36
C TYR A 16 -29.48 20.71 62.12
N THR A 17 -28.75 19.64 62.46
CA THR A 17 -27.32 19.51 62.13
C THR A 17 -27.13 18.25 61.27
N TRP A 18 -26.40 18.38 60.16
CA TRP A 18 -26.15 17.30 59.20
C TRP A 18 -24.71 16.82 59.24
N SER A 19 -24.51 15.52 59.10
CA SER A 19 -23.21 14.89 59.07
C SER A 19 -23.22 13.65 58.15
N LEU A 20 -22.08 13.27 57.60
CA LEU A 20 -21.93 11.96 56.95
C LEU A 20 -21.54 10.93 57.98
N VAL A 21 -22.30 9.82 58.02
CA VAL A 21 -22.07 8.69 58.95
C VAL A 21 -21.61 7.42 58.23
N GLY A 22 -21.59 7.44 56.89
CA GLY A 22 -21.07 6.36 56.05
C GLY A 22 -20.73 6.82 54.65
N GLY A 23 -19.77 6.21 54.03
CA GLY A 23 -19.23 6.59 52.71
C GLY A 23 -18.44 7.90 52.72
N SER A 24 -18.17 8.42 51.53
CA SER A 24 -17.52 9.72 51.32
C SER A 24 -18.00 10.38 50.03
N LEU A 25 -18.16 11.68 50.09
CA LEU A 25 -18.41 12.48 48.88
C LEU A 25 -17.15 12.56 48.02
N PRO A 26 -17.30 12.72 46.71
CA PRO A 26 -16.14 12.89 45.84
C PRO A 26 -15.34 14.12 46.22
N GLN A 27 -14.03 14.07 45.98
CA GLN A 27 -13.12 15.18 46.26
C GLN A 27 -13.62 16.48 45.61
N GLY A 28 -13.75 17.55 46.37
CA GLY A 28 -14.25 18.85 45.92
C GLY A 28 -15.77 19.06 46.09
N ILE A 29 -16.49 18.05 46.56
CA ILE A 29 -17.91 18.16 46.99
C ILE A 29 -17.97 18.06 48.51
N GLN A 30 -18.76 18.94 49.20
CA GLN A 30 -18.86 19.00 50.62
C GLN A 30 -20.34 19.08 51.07
N LEU A 31 -20.61 18.51 52.22
CA LEU A 31 -21.89 18.70 52.94
C LEU A 31 -21.75 19.83 53.97
N GLN A 32 -22.61 20.80 53.91
CA GLN A 32 -22.71 21.90 54.87
C GLN A 32 -23.55 21.44 56.11
N GLY A 33 -22.88 21.25 57.20
CA GLY A 33 -23.51 20.66 58.40
C GLY A 33 -24.69 21.46 58.93
N ALA A 34 -24.71 22.79 58.84
CA ALA A 34 -25.80 23.63 59.33
C ALA A 34 -27.04 23.70 58.41
N SER A 35 -26.84 23.53 57.11
CA SER A 35 -27.92 23.71 56.12
C SER A 35 -28.33 22.44 55.39
N GLY A 36 -27.54 21.37 55.47
CA GLY A 36 -27.75 20.17 54.71
C GLY A 36 -27.43 20.34 53.19
N ALA A 37 -26.86 21.47 52.80
CA ALA A 37 -26.48 21.72 51.42
C ALA A 37 -25.27 20.89 51.03
N ILE A 38 -25.33 20.22 49.85
CA ILE A 38 -24.21 19.49 49.24
C ILE A 38 -23.80 20.25 48.00
N GLY A 39 -22.54 20.70 47.93
CA GLY A 39 -22.08 21.50 46.81
C GLY A 39 -20.57 21.48 46.61
N GLY A 40 -20.16 21.92 45.44
CA GLY A 40 -18.77 21.99 45.06
C GLY A 40 -18.52 21.59 43.62
N THR A 41 -17.26 21.30 43.29
CA THR A 41 -16.85 20.86 41.93
C THR A 41 -15.95 19.66 42.06
N THR A 42 -16.19 18.62 41.23
CA THR A 42 -15.31 17.45 41.16
C THR A 42 -15.03 17.10 39.69
N SER A 43 -13.85 16.54 39.47
CA SER A 43 -13.44 15.99 38.16
C SER A 43 -13.26 14.46 38.18
N LYS A 44 -13.58 13.80 39.32
CA LYS A 44 -13.40 12.34 39.46
C LYS A 44 -14.72 11.62 39.20
N PRO A 45 -14.86 10.92 38.02
CA PRO A 45 -16.03 10.09 37.73
C PRO A 45 -16.12 8.92 38.73
N GLY A 46 -17.36 8.48 38.97
CA GLY A 46 -17.64 7.35 39.85
C GLY A 46 -18.99 7.44 40.52
N SER A 47 -19.37 6.37 41.23
CA SER A 47 -20.51 6.31 42.08
C SER A 47 -20.07 6.38 43.55
N TYR A 48 -20.62 7.34 44.28
CA TYR A 48 -20.25 7.66 45.66
C TYR A 48 -21.45 7.40 46.56
N PRO A 49 -21.64 6.18 47.05
CA PRO A 49 -22.68 5.88 48.02
C PRO A 49 -22.32 6.51 49.39
N VAL A 50 -23.22 7.26 49.97
CA VAL A 50 -23.05 7.93 51.24
C VAL A 50 -24.28 7.77 52.10
N SER A 51 -24.12 7.80 53.44
CA SER A 51 -25.18 7.87 54.42
C SER A 51 -25.06 9.19 55.17
N ALA A 52 -26.07 10.01 55.10
CA ALA A 52 -26.16 11.24 55.89
C ALA A 52 -27.11 11.07 57.08
N GLN A 53 -26.71 11.66 58.18
CA GLN A 53 -27.49 11.74 59.41
C GLN A 53 -27.88 13.19 59.69
N VAL A 54 -29.11 13.38 60.04
CA VAL A 54 -29.56 14.64 60.63
C VAL A 54 -29.81 14.45 62.15
N THR A 55 -29.37 15.43 62.89
CA THR A 55 -29.59 15.51 64.37
C THR A 55 -30.46 16.76 64.66
N ASP A 56 -31.49 16.62 65.40
CA ASP A 56 -32.36 17.75 65.84
C ASP A 56 -31.84 18.40 67.12
N ALA A 57 -32.36 19.54 67.52
CA ALA A 57 -31.94 20.26 68.72
C ALA A 57 -32.16 19.49 70.04
N SER A 58 -32.99 18.43 70.07
CA SER A 58 -33.19 17.54 71.18
C SER A 58 -32.25 16.30 71.18
N GLY A 59 -31.35 16.21 70.23
CA GLY A 59 -30.38 15.10 70.09
C GLY A 59 -30.94 13.85 69.40
N LYS A 60 -32.17 13.89 68.84
CA LYS A 60 -32.74 12.78 68.08
C LYS A 60 -32.13 12.76 66.67
N VAL A 61 -31.87 11.56 66.18
CA VAL A 61 -31.20 11.34 64.90
C VAL A 61 -32.07 10.58 63.89
N ALA A 62 -31.91 10.89 62.62
CA ALA A 62 -32.42 10.11 61.48
C ALA A 62 -31.34 9.99 60.41
N THR A 63 -31.29 8.83 59.74
CA THR A 63 -30.24 8.54 58.77
C THR A 63 -30.85 8.10 57.45
N ALA A 64 -30.30 8.60 56.34
CA ALA A 64 -30.70 8.19 54.99
C ALA A 64 -29.48 7.97 54.09
N GLY A 65 -29.56 6.93 53.28
CA GLY A 65 -28.53 6.62 52.28
C GLY A 65 -28.91 7.13 50.89
N PHE A 66 -27.95 7.65 50.19
CA PHE A 66 -28.09 8.04 48.77
C PHE A 66 -26.76 7.83 48.03
N SER A 67 -26.79 7.92 46.70
CA SER A 67 -25.59 7.79 45.87
C SER A 67 -25.45 9.00 44.95
N LEU A 68 -24.29 9.64 44.98
CA LEU A 68 -23.92 10.68 44.02
C LEU A 68 -23.16 10.05 42.89
N THR A 69 -23.68 10.09 41.65
CA THR A 69 -22.99 9.62 40.45
C THR A 69 -22.36 10.80 39.72
N VAL A 70 -21.06 10.74 39.54
CA VAL A 70 -20.27 11.68 38.71
C VAL A 70 -19.95 11.01 37.39
N ILE A 71 -20.45 11.55 36.30
CA ILE A 71 -20.21 11.05 34.94
C ILE A 71 -18.92 11.66 34.43
N ALA A 72 -18.09 10.86 33.75
CA ALA A 72 -16.90 11.37 33.07
C ALA A 72 -17.29 12.42 32.00
N ALA A 73 -16.50 13.48 31.90
CA ALA A 73 -16.65 14.41 30.79
C ALA A 73 -16.32 13.67 29.48
N SER A 74 -17.20 13.75 28.51
CA SER A 74 -16.88 13.25 27.16
C SER A 74 -15.69 14.03 26.60
N PRO A 75 -14.75 13.35 25.92
CA PRO A 75 -13.69 14.05 25.21
C PRO A 75 -14.26 15.09 24.25
N THR A 76 -13.54 16.18 24.06
CA THR A 76 -13.97 17.23 23.12
C THR A 76 -14.09 16.66 21.72
N LEU A 77 -15.20 16.92 21.04
CA LEU A 77 -15.40 16.52 19.66
C LEU A 77 -14.40 17.24 18.75
N ALA A 78 -13.68 16.49 17.89
CA ALA A 78 -12.73 17.02 16.94
C ALA A 78 -12.75 16.22 15.64
N VAL A 79 -12.58 16.90 14.51
CA VAL A 79 -12.30 16.27 13.21
C VAL A 79 -10.85 15.84 13.22
N THR A 80 -10.56 14.58 12.90
CA THR A 80 -9.20 14.01 12.88
C THR A 80 -8.64 13.85 11.48
N SER A 81 -9.46 13.87 10.43
CA SER A 81 -8.97 13.94 9.05
C SER A 81 -8.20 15.24 8.82
N SER A 82 -6.98 15.15 8.27
CA SER A 82 -6.12 16.30 8.00
C SER A 82 -6.20 16.78 6.55
N PHE A 83 -6.63 15.92 5.63
CA PHE A 83 -6.76 16.23 4.19
C PHE A 83 -7.84 15.35 3.54
N LEU A 84 -8.22 15.71 2.30
CA LEU A 84 -8.98 14.87 1.38
C LEU A 84 -8.03 14.38 0.28
N PRO A 85 -7.98 13.08 -0.02
CA PRO A 85 -7.23 12.56 -1.17
C PRO A 85 -7.63 13.30 -2.46
N ALA A 86 -6.70 13.44 -3.40
CA ALA A 86 -7.03 13.98 -4.71
C ALA A 86 -7.97 13.04 -5.47
N ALA A 87 -8.85 13.61 -6.26
CA ALA A 87 -9.72 12.90 -7.19
C ALA A 87 -9.22 13.10 -8.62
N ASP A 88 -9.52 12.17 -9.51
CA ASP A 88 -9.33 12.34 -10.95
C ASP A 88 -10.69 12.57 -11.62
N ALA A 89 -10.75 13.49 -12.59
CA ALA A 89 -11.97 13.76 -13.32
C ALA A 89 -12.44 12.50 -14.07
N SER A 90 -13.75 12.25 -14.04
CA SER A 90 -14.38 11.06 -14.65
C SER A 90 -14.03 9.71 -14.01
N VAL A 91 -13.29 9.70 -12.90
CA VAL A 91 -12.99 8.51 -12.10
C VAL A 91 -13.86 8.51 -10.84
N PRO A 92 -14.47 7.39 -10.43
CA PRO A 92 -15.19 7.31 -9.17
C PRO A 92 -14.29 7.61 -7.98
N TYR A 93 -14.74 8.50 -7.11
CA TYR A 93 -14.05 8.94 -5.91
C TYR A 93 -14.79 8.49 -4.66
N SER A 94 -14.06 8.09 -3.62
CA SER A 94 -14.59 7.83 -2.30
C SER A 94 -13.53 8.14 -1.24
N ALA A 95 -13.86 9.03 -0.30
CA ALA A 95 -13.03 9.35 0.84
C ALA A 95 -13.87 9.54 2.08
N SER A 96 -13.48 8.98 3.21
CA SER A 96 -14.20 9.06 4.48
C SER A 96 -13.48 9.98 5.46
N LEU A 97 -14.28 10.85 6.10
CA LEU A 97 -13.82 11.72 7.17
C LEU A 97 -13.87 10.97 8.51
N SER A 98 -12.99 11.33 9.41
CA SER A 98 -12.92 10.78 10.75
C SER A 98 -13.01 11.87 11.81
N ALA A 99 -13.63 11.52 12.96
CA ALA A 99 -13.73 12.38 14.11
C ALA A 99 -13.52 11.59 15.40
N THR A 100 -13.16 12.26 16.47
CA THR A 100 -12.97 11.67 17.80
C THR A 100 -13.62 12.55 18.87
N GLY A 101 -13.92 11.97 20.02
CA GLY A 101 -14.61 12.67 21.14
C GLY A 101 -16.10 12.83 20.91
N GLY A 102 -16.77 13.60 21.80
CA GLY A 102 -18.22 13.75 21.75
C GLY A 102 -18.98 12.46 22.01
N VAL A 103 -20.23 12.42 21.58
CA VAL A 103 -21.16 11.28 21.75
C VAL A 103 -21.64 10.79 20.39
N THR A 104 -21.37 9.54 20.05
CA THR A 104 -21.87 8.91 18.81
C THR A 104 -23.39 8.69 18.84
N PRO A 105 -24.08 8.62 17.69
CA PRO A 105 -23.56 8.69 16.32
C PRO A 105 -23.21 10.12 15.87
N TYR A 106 -22.31 10.22 14.89
CA TYR A 106 -21.94 11.48 14.26
C TYR A 106 -22.80 11.77 13.03
N GLN A 107 -23.03 13.06 12.78
CA GLN A 107 -23.64 13.55 11.55
C GLN A 107 -22.71 14.58 10.88
N TRP A 108 -22.46 14.41 9.60
CA TRP A 108 -21.58 15.28 8.83
C TRP A 108 -22.37 16.19 7.90
N SER A 109 -21.91 17.42 7.77
CA SER A 109 -22.52 18.41 6.89
C SER A 109 -21.46 19.31 6.24
N LEU A 110 -21.80 19.84 5.07
CA LEU A 110 -21.04 20.88 4.39
C LEU A 110 -21.53 22.24 4.90
N VAL A 111 -20.63 23.03 5.51
CA VAL A 111 -20.96 24.35 6.06
C VAL A 111 -20.54 25.49 5.16
N SER A 112 -19.52 25.31 4.32
CA SER A 112 -19.15 26.28 3.30
C SER A 112 -18.44 25.62 2.13
N GLY A 113 -18.40 26.30 0.98
CA GLY A 113 -17.88 25.77 -0.27
C GLY A 113 -18.91 24.90 -0.99
N SER A 114 -18.49 24.19 -2.03
CA SER A 114 -19.30 23.24 -2.78
C SER A 114 -18.45 22.06 -3.26
N LEU A 115 -18.98 20.85 -3.13
CA LEU A 115 -18.39 19.70 -3.80
C LEU A 115 -18.61 19.84 -5.32
N PRO A 116 -17.68 19.32 -6.14
CA PRO A 116 -17.85 19.30 -7.59
C PRO A 116 -19.12 18.56 -7.99
N LEU A 117 -19.72 18.96 -9.11
CA LEU A 117 -20.93 18.33 -9.63
C LEU A 117 -20.72 16.81 -9.81
N GLY A 118 -21.64 16.01 -9.31
CA GLY A 118 -21.56 14.55 -9.33
C GLY A 118 -20.97 13.92 -8.07
N MET A 119 -20.45 14.72 -7.14
CA MET A 119 -20.00 14.25 -5.82
C MET A 119 -20.97 14.65 -4.69
N GLN A 120 -21.07 13.83 -3.67
CA GLN A 120 -21.94 14.07 -2.53
C GLN A 120 -21.28 13.64 -1.21
N LEU A 121 -21.61 14.34 -0.14
CA LEU A 121 -21.28 13.95 1.23
C LEU A 121 -22.41 13.10 1.82
N LEU A 122 -22.09 11.91 2.29
CA LEU A 122 -23.01 11.08 3.07
C LEU A 122 -22.95 11.51 4.53
N SER A 123 -24.05 12.08 5.01
CA SER A 123 -24.11 12.69 6.36
C SER A 123 -23.85 11.71 7.49
N SER A 124 -24.30 10.46 7.38
CA SER A 124 -24.18 9.45 8.45
C SER A 124 -22.78 8.82 8.56
N SER A 125 -22.02 8.77 7.46
CA SER A 125 -20.69 8.14 7.43
C SER A 125 -19.54 9.13 7.28
N GLY A 126 -19.82 10.39 6.93
CA GLY A 126 -18.77 11.35 6.58
C GLY A 126 -18.04 11.04 5.26
N THR A 127 -18.61 10.17 4.44
CA THR A 127 -17.98 9.77 3.18
C THR A 127 -18.36 10.74 2.06
N ILE A 128 -17.36 11.31 1.41
CA ILE A 128 -17.53 12.05 0.15
C ILE A 128 -17.35 11.05 -0.98
N LYS A 129 -18.35 10.88 -1.82
CA LYS A 129 -18.30 9.95 -2.96
C LYS A 129 -19.00 10.49 -4.19
N GLY A 130 -18.63 9.93 -5.35
CA GLY A 130 -19.24 10.25 -6.65
C GLY A 130 -18.23 10.30 -7.76
N THR A 131 -18.66 10.76 -8.93
CA THR A 131 -17.80 10.95 -10.09
C THR A 131 -18.06 12.35 -10.63
N THR A 132 -17.01 13.12 -10.85
CA THR A 132 -17.08 14.45 -11.48
C THR A 132 -16.23 14.50 -12.73
N SER A 133 -16.67 15.22 -13.74
CA SER A 133 -15.85 15.54 -14.92
C SER A 133 -15.15 16.91 -14.81
N ILE A 134 -15.36 17.63 -13.69
CA ILE A 134 -14.89 19.02 -13.53
C ILE A 134 -13.58 18.99 -12.73
N ALA A 135 -12.48 19.26 -13.40
CA ALA A 135 -11.17 19.44 -12.76
C ALA A 135 -11.09 20.80 -12.06
N GLY A 136 -10.30 20.88 -11.00
CA GLY A 136 -10.09 22.09 -10.23
C GLY A 136 -9.88 21.81 -8.75
N THR A 137 -9.64 22.87 -7.97
CA THR A 137 -9.57 22.77 -6.51
C THR A 137 -10.87 23.32 -5.91
N PHE A 138 -11.51 22.52 -5.08
CA PHE A 138 -12.80 22.79 -4.45
C PHE A 138 -12.58 22.96 -2.93
N PRO A 139 -12.43 24.20 -2.44
CA PRO A 139 -12.32 24.44 -1.01
C PRO A 139 -13.68 24.19 -0.34
N VAL A 140 -13.70 23.35 0.69
CA VAL A 140 -14.89 22.97 1.45
C VAL A 140 -14.63 23.06 2.95
N SER A 141 -15.61 23.49 3.72
CA SER A 141 -15.59 23.37 5.18
C SER A 141 -16.65 22.34 5.61
N LEU A 142 -16.20 21.31 6.30
CA LEU A 142 -17.01 20.20 6.72
C LEU A 142 -17.15 20.20 8.25
N GLN A 143 -18.33 19.91 8.73
CA GLN A 143 -18.66 19.91 10.15
C GLN A 143 -19.18 18.54 10.56
N VAL A 144 -18.69 18.04 11.68
CA VAL A 144 -19.27 16.90 12.38
C VAL A 144 -20.10 17.42 13.56
N THR A 145 -21.28 16.84 13.76
CA THR A 145 -22.15 17.08 14.91
C THR A 145 -22.35 15.75 15.64
N ASP A 146 -22.19 15.74 16.95
CA ASP A 146 -22.42 14.59 17.80
C ASP A 146 -23.88 14.45 18.23
N ALA A 147 -24.24 13.32 18.85
CA ALA A 147 -25.62 13.06 19.33
C ALA A 147 -26.08 14.02 20.41
N SER A 148 -25.19 14.78 21.06
CA SER A 148 -25.50 15.80 22.06
C SER A 148 -25.61 17.20 21.45
N GLY A 149 -25.43 17.35 20.12
CA GLY A 149 -25.49 18.63 19.43
C GLY A 149 -24.18 19.44 19.45
N ASN A 150 -23.07 18.89 19.99
CA ASN A 150 -21.77 19.52 19.87
C ASN A 150 -21.25 19.39 18.43
N HIS A 151 -20.49 20.37 17.97
CA HIS A 151 -19.95 20.35 16.60
C HIS A 151 -18.49 20.76 16.57
N ALA A 152 -17.77 20.21 15.59
CA ALA A 152 -16.40 20.57 15.22
C ALA A 152 -16.32 20.67 13.70
N SER A 153 -15.51 21.62 13.19
CA SER A 153 -15.38 21.85 11.75
C SER A 153 -13.93 21.84 11.34
N ALA A 154 -13.65 21.43 10.10
CA ALA A 154 -12.36 21.52 9.47
C ALA A 154 -12.51 21.94 8.00
N ALA A 155 -11.51 22.68 7.51
CA ALA A 155 -11.46 23.11 6.12
C ALA A 155 -10.56 22.12 5.32
N PHE A 156 -11.00 21.82 4.10
CA PHE A 156 -10.31 20.91 3.19
C PHE A 156 -10.28 21.49 1.79
N ASN A 157 -9.28 21.09 1.02
CA ASN A 157 -9.24 21.30 -0.42
C ASN A 157 -9.42 19.93 -1.11
N LEU A 158 -10.53 19.73 -1.81
CA LEU A 158 -10.65 18.61 -2.72
C LEU A 158 -10.09 19.03 -4.08
N THR A 159 -8.94 18.49 -4.43
CA THR A 159 -8.34 18.69 -5.75
C THR A 159 -8.83 17.60 -6.70
N VAL A 160 -9.40 18.01 -7.83
CA VAL A 160 -9.77 17.11 -8.93
C VAL A 160 -8.82 17.40 -10.08
N SER A 161 -7.94 16.45 -10.39
CA SER A 161 -7.03 16.53 -11.52
C SER A 161 -7.81 16.40 -12.83
N SER A 162 -7.45 17.17 -13.85
CA SER A 162 -7.99 16.93 -15.20
C SER A 162 -7.43 15.59 -15.68
N THR A 163 -8.31 14.64 -15.97
CA THR A 163 -7.88 13.57 -16.88
C THR A 163 -7.61 14.26 -18.22
N THR A 164 -6.34 14.29 -18.61
CA THR A 164 -6.03 14.58 -20.01
C THR A 164 -6.78 13.55 -20.84
N THR A 165 -7.60 14.01 -21.74
CA THR A 165 -8.54 13.21 -22.56
C THR A 165 -7.84 12.24 -23.53
N THR A 166 -6.62 11.82 -23.28
CA THR A 166 -5.83 11.00 -24.21
C THR A 166 -5.60 9.56 -23.76
N GLY A 167 -5.95 9.17 -22.54
CA GLY A 167 -5.62 7.81 -22.05
C GLY A 167 -4.12 7.51 -22.01
N PHE A 168 -3.27 8.52 -22.14
CA PHE A 168 -1.81 8.41 -22.14
C PHE A 168 -1.19 9.26 -21.02
N ASP A 169 -0.10 8.76 -20.45
CA ASP A 169 0.77 9.47 -19.56
C ASP A 169 2.18 9.41 -20.15
N GLY A 170 2.65 10.52 -20.72
CA GLY A 170 3.84 10.50 -21.57
C GLY A 170 3.68 9.54 -22.74
N PRO A 171 4.65 8.63 -23.00
CA PRO A 171 4.55 7.65 -24.07
C PRO A 171 3.66 6.45 -23.73
N ALA A 172 3.33 6.23 -22.44
CA ALA A 172 2.59 5.07 -21.96
C ALA A 172 1.08 5.28 -22.03
N GLU A 173 0.35 4.27 -22.48
CA GLU A 173 -1.10 4.23 -22.39
C GLU A 173 -1.50 3.76 -20.99
N LEU A 174 -2.37 4.50 -20.32
CA LEU A 174 -2.93 4.13 -19.02
C LEU A 174 -3.90 2.94 -19.13
N PRO A 175 -4.20 2.23 -18.02
CA PRO A 175 -5.25 1.22 -18.00
C PRO A 175 -6.55 1.75 -18.60
N ARG A 176 -7.16 0.96 -19.48
CA ARG A 176 -8.44 1.29 -20.13
C ARG A 176 -9.63 0.93 -19.26
N THR A 177 -9.42 -0.04 -18.35
CA THR A 177 -10.46 -0.56 -17.48
C THR A 177 -9.97 -0.58 -16.03
N TYR A 178 -10.79 -0.02 -15.12
CA TYR A 178 -10.55 0.02 -13.70
C TYR A 178 -11.63 -0.76 -12.95
N ILE A 179 -11.24 -1.68 -12.09
CA ILE A 179 -12.19 -2.56 -11.37
C ILE A 179 -12.88 -1.80 -10.26
N GLN A 180 -14.22 -1.85 -10.24
CA GLN A 180 -15.06 -1.33 -9.17
C GLN A 180 -15.18 -2.37 -8.06
N SER A 181 -14.35 -2.25 -7.01
CA SER A 181 -14.26 -3.22 -5.92
C SER A 181 -14.99 -2.82 -4.64
N ALA A 182 -15.76 -1.72 -4.64
CA ALA A 182 -16.51 -1.29 -3.48
C ALA A 182 -17.55 -2.34 -3.04
N MET A 183 -17.85 -2.40 -1.73
CA MET A 183 -18.88 -3.31 -1.18
C MET A 183 -20.23 -3.12 -1.88
N SER A 184 -20.57 -1.89 -2.21
CA SER A 184 -21.81 -1.56 -2.94
C SER A 184 -21.89 -2.14 -4.35
N ASN A 185 -20.74 -2.51 -4.94
CA ASN A 185 -20.65 -3.09 -6.29
C ASN A 185 -20.58 -4.63 -6.27
N THR A 186 -20.66 -5.24 -5.09
CA THR A 186 -20.64 -6.70 -4.92
C THR A 186 -21.81 -7.17 -4.08
N PRO A 187 -23.07 -6.90 -4.51
CA PRO A 187 -24.26 -7.21 -3.72
C PRO A 187 -24.46 -8.73 -3.56
N ALA A 188 -24.87 -9.13 -2.35
CA ALA A 188 -25.22 -10.50 -2.01
C ALA A 188 -26.57 -10.52 -1.28
N PRO A 189 -27.71 -10.38 -2.01
CA PRO A 189 -29.03 -10.24 -1.42
C PRO A 189 -29.67 -11.55 -0.94
N GLY A 190 -28.98 -12.69 -1.09
CA GLY A 190 -29.47 -14.01 -0.73
C GLY A 190 -29.44 -14.29 0.76
N LYS A 191 -29.43 -15.55 1.11
CA LYS A 191 -29.42 -16.01 2.51
C LYS A 191 -28.01 -16.03 3.10
N THR A 192 -27.95 -16.03 4.42
CA THR A 192 -26.71 -16.28 5.16
C THR A 192 -26.60 -17.76 5.53
N ILE A 193 -25.43 -18.36 5.23
CA ILE A 193 -25.07 -19.72 5.58
C ILE A 193 -23.98 -19.64 6.65
N THR A 194 -24.30 -20.01 7.90
CA THR A 194 -23.31 -19.99 9.00
C THR A 194 -22.55 -21.32 9.07
N VAL A 195 -21.22 -21.23 9.14
CA VAL A 195 -20.31 -22.36 9.34
C VAL A 195 -19.58 -22.16 10.66
N ASN A 196 -19.97 -22.92 11.67
CA ASN A 196 -19.33 -22.90 12.99
C ASN A 196 -18.00 -23.65 13.00
N ALA A 197 -17.23 -23.51 14.07
CA ALA A 197 -16.00 -24.30 14.30
C ALA A 197 -16.26 -25.80 14.15
N GLY A 198 -15.43 -26.47 13.35
CA GLY A 198 -15.60 -27.89 13.00
C GLY A 198 -16.68 -28.17 11.96
N GLY A 199 -17.40 -27.16 11.47
CA GLY A 199 -18.38 -27.31 10.40
C GLY A 199 -17.76 -27.53 9.03
N ASP A 200 -18.53 -28.08 8.10
CA ASP A 200 -18.08 -28.40 6.74
C ASP A 200 -18.18 -27.17 5.81
N LEU A 201 -17.07 -26.46 5.70
CA LEU A 201 -16.95 -25.30 4.80
C LEU A 201 -17.09 -25.71 3.33
N GLN A 202 -16.57 -26.88 2.92
CA GLN A 202 -16.68 -27.30 1.53
C GLN A 202 -18.13 -27.58 1.13
N SER A 203 -18.91 -28.18 2.03
CA SER A 203 -20.35 -28.37 1.82
C SER A 203 -21.07 -27.02 1.70
N ALA A 204 -20.73 -26.04 2.55
CA ALA A 204 -21.31 -24.69 2.47
C ALA A 204 -20.98 -24.00 1.13
N LEU A 205 -19.72 -24.08 0.65
CA LEU A 205 -19.32 -23.56 -0.65
C LEU A 205 -20.07 -24.22 -1.81
N ASN A 206 -20.24 -25.54 -1.76
CA ASN A 206 -20.95 -26.28 -2.80
C ASN A 206 -22.43 -25.91 -2.86
N ASN A 207 -23.08 -25.74 -1.71
CA ASN A 207 -24.52 -25.53 -1.57
C ASN A 207 -24.93 -24.05 -1.63
N ALA A 208 -24.01 -23.11 -1.53
CA ALA A 208 -24.31 -21.70 -1.69
C ALA A 208 -24.81 -21.40 -3.11
N SER A 209 -25.84 -20.60 -3.22
CA SER A 209 -26.34 -20.01 -4.48
C SER A 209 -25.74 -18.64 -4.70
N CYS A 210 -25.85 -18.13 -5.93
CA CYS A 210 -25.51 -16.73 -6.20
C CYS A 210 -26.34 -15.81 -5.31
N GLY A 211 -25.69 -14.78 -4.76
CA GLY A 211 -26.28 -13.87 -3.80
C GLY A 211 -26.11 -14.29 -2.33
N ASP A 212 -25.68 -15.54 -2.03
CA ASP A 212 -25.57 -16.00 -0.65
C ASP A 212 -24.28 -15.48 0.03
N THR A 213 -24.37 -15.29 1.36
CA THR A 213 -23.21 -14.99 2.22
C THR A 213 -22.88 -16.19 3.09
N ILE A 214 -21.66 -16.72 2.99
CA ILE A 214 -21.14 -17.76 3.88
C ILE A 214 -20.38 -17.08 5.02
N GLN A 215 -20.91 -17.18 6.23
CA GLN A 215 -20.32 -16.64 7.45
C GLN A 215 -19.57 -17.72 8.21
N LEU A 216 -18.25 -17.56 8.33
CA LEU A 216 -17.37 -18.44 9.09
C LEU A 216 -17.24 -17.90 10.51
N GLN A 217 -17.42 -18.76 11.51
CA GLN A 217 -17.32 -18.35 12.91
C GLN A 217 -16.01 -17.60 13.18
N ALA A 218 -16.11 -16.40 13.72
CA ALA A 218 -14.98 -15.57 14.10
C ALA A 218 -14.06 -16.27 15.12
N GLY A 219 -12.75 -16.17 14.92
CA GLY A 219 -11.75 -16.85 15.74
C GLY A 219 -11.64 -18.35 15.51
N ALA A 220 -12.51 -18.97 14.69
CA ALA A 220 -12.43 -20.39 14.38
C ALA A 220 -11.42 -20.69 13.28
N THR A 221 -10.86 -21.91 13.32
CA THR A 221 -9.92 -22.42 12.33
C THR A 221 -10.56 -23.51 11.49
N PHE A 222 -10.45 -23.38 10.17
CA PHE A 222 -10.89 -24.34 9.16
C PHE A 222 -9.65 -24.88 8.44
N VAL A 223 -9.43 -26.18 8.54
CA VAL A 223 -8.23 -26.86 8.00
C VAL A 223 -8.62 -27.64 6.76
N GLY A 224 -7.98 -27.34 5.64
CA GLY A 224 -8.26 -28.04 4.37
C GLY A 224 -7.83 -27.23 3.15
N ALA A 225 -8.02 -27.83 1.98
CA ALA A 225 -7.99 -27.14 0.69
C ALA A 225 -9.44 -26.99 0.20
N PHE A 226 -9.98 -25.79 0.27
CA PHE A 226 -11.38 -25.50 -0.04
C PHE A 226 -11.52 -25.05 -1.48
N THR A 227 -12.31 -25.76 -2.25
CA THR A 227 -12.59 -25.43 -3.65
C THR A 227 -13.81 -24.52 -3.74
N PHE A 228 -13.63 -23.35 -4.31
CA PHE A 228 -14.67 -22.37 -4.65
C PHE A 228 -15.20 -22.74 -6.03
N PRO A 229 -16.41 -23.33 -6.14
CA PRO A 229 -16.90 -23.85 -7.39
C PRO A 229 -17.32 -22.76 -8.39
N ALA A 230 -17.32 -23.10 -9.67
CA ALA A 230 -17.95 -22.26 -10.69
C ALA A 230 -19.46 -22.19 -10.44
N LYS A 231 -20.03 -21.00 -10.58
CA LYS A 231 -21.46 -20.72 -10.42
C LYS A 231 -21.91 -19.79 -11.54
N ASN A 232 -23.20 -19.79 -11.86
CA ASN A 232 -23.78 -18.89 -12.85
C ASN A 232 -24.19 -17.56 -12.16
N CYS A 233 -23.25 -16.90 -11.50
CA CYS A 233 -23.46 -15.65 -10.84
C CYS A 233 -23.27 -14.45 -11.79
N ASP A 234 -23.72 -13.27 -11.36
CA ASP A 234 -23.64 -12.02 -12.10
C ASP A 234 -23.32 -10.84 -11.16
N GLU A 235 -23.23 -9.63 -11.71
CA GLU A 235 -22.91 -8.40 -10.97
C GLU A 235 -23.88 -8.07 -9.84
N SER A 236 -25.10 -8.58 -9.89
CA SER A 236 -26.15 -8.35 -8.88
C SER A 236 -26.21 -9.43 -7.80
N ASN A 237 -25.48 -10.52 -7.97
CA ASN A 237 -25.61 -11.73 -7.14
C ASN A 237 -24.26 -12.39 -6.84
N TRP A 238 -23.43 -11.73 -6.03
CA TRP A 238 -22.12 -12.24 -5.60
C TRP A 238 -22.26 -13.30 -4.51
N VAL A 239 -21.28 -14.17 -4.39
CA VAL A 239 -21.11 -15.06 -3.21
C VAL A 239 -20.07 -14.43 -2.30
N ILE A 240 -20.48 -14.04 -1.10
CA ILE A 240 -19.56 -13.48 -0.10
C ILE A 240 -19.14 -14.58 0.88
N VAL A 241 -17.83 -14.74 1.10
CA VAL A 241 -17.28 -15.62 2.13
C VAL A 241 -16.53 -14.74 3.14
N ARG A 242 -17.01 -14.73 4.38
CA ARG A 242 -16.50 -13.79 5.37
C ARG A 242 -16.48 -14.34 6.79
N THR A 243 -15.71 -13.69 7.67
CA THR A 243 -15.86 -13.86 9.11
C THR A 243 -17.27 -13.49 9.57
N SER A 244 -17.76 -14.15 10.63
CA SER A 244 -19.05 -13.81 11.25
C SER A 244 -18.98 -12.56 12.17
N SER A 245 -17.80 -11.95 12.29
CA SER A 245 -17.67 -10.69 13.04
C SER A 245 -18.46 -9.57 12.38
N ASP A 246 -19.06 -8.72 13.22
CA ASP A 246 -19.72 -7.49 12.77
C ASP A 246 -18.74 -6.58 12.01
N ASP A 247 -19.26 -5.82 11.05
CA ASP A 247 -18.45 -4.87 10.26
C ASP A 247 -17.79 -3.79 11.12
N SER A 248 -18.41 -3.42 12.23
CA SER A 248 -17.86 -2.46 13.20
C SER A 248 -16.60 -2.96 13.93
N LEU A 249 -16.32 -4.27 13.88
CA LEU A 249 -15.14 -4.91 14.46
C LEU A 249 -14.04 -5.15 13.43
N LEU A 250 -14.31 -4.94 12.16
CA LEU A 250 -13.33 -5.01 11.07
C LEU A 250 -12.83 -3.61 10.71
N PRO A 251 -11.69 -3.49 9.99
CA PRO A 251 -11.33 -2.21 9.40
C PRO A 251 -12.46 -1.71 8.50
N ALA A 252 -12.69 -0.42 8.47
CA ALA A 252 -13.62 0.17 7.49
C ALA A 252 -13.14 -0.14 6.06
N GLU A 253 -14.06 -0.17 5.11
CA GLU A 253 -13.71 -0.29 3.69
C GLU A 253 -12.72 0.81 3.29
N GLY A 254 -11.68 0.48 2.56
CA GLY A 254 -10.58 1.38 2.22
C GLY A 254 -9.51 1.53 3.33
N THR A 255 -9.67 0.81 4.45
CA THR A 255 -8.66 0.74 5.51
C THR A 255 -7.98 -0.62 5.51
N ARG A 256 -6.66 -0.61 5.47
CA ARG A 256 -5.85 -1.83 5.41
C ARG A 256 -6.05 -2.71 6.65
N MET A 257 -6.25 -4.00 6.41
CA MET A 257 -6.18 -5.04 7.43
C MET A 257 -4.81 -5.02 8.11
N THR A 258 -4.78 -5.33 9.40
CA THR A 258 -3.54 -5.58 10.15
C THR A 258 -3.68 -6.87 10.97
N PRO A 259 -2.57 -7.49 11.38
CA PRO A 259 -2.59 -8.66 12.25
C PRO A 259 -3.28 -8.47 13.60
N CYS A 260 -3.54 -7.23 14.02
CA CYS A 260 -4.32 -6.92 15.23
C CYS A 260 -5.67 -7.65 15.26
N TYR A 261 -6.33 -7.73 14.11
CA TYR A 261 -7.65 -8.36 13.96
C TYR A 261 -7.62 -9.89 14.06
N ALA A 262 -6.40 -10.48 14.00
CA ALA A 262 -6.15 -11.90 14.32
C ALA A 262 -5.54 -12.11 15.72
N GLY A 263 -5.52 -11.06 16.55
CA GLY A 263 -4.98 -11.15 17.91
C GLY A 263 -3.47 -10.92 18.03
N VAL A 264 -2.78 -10.46 16.98
CA VAL A 264 -1.33 -10.25 16.94
C VAL A 264 -1.03 -8.75 16.98
N SER A 265 -0.38 -8.30 18.06
CA SER A 265 -0.13 -6.86 18.30
C SER A 265 1.12 -6.30 17.63
N SER A 266 2.04 -7.15 17.19
CA SER A 266 3.26 -6.76 16.49
C SER A 266 3.85 -7.93 15.71
N LEU A 267 4.58 -7.62 14.64
CA LEU A 267 5.40 -8.58 13.92
C LEU A 267 6.88 -8.16 14.02
N PRO A 268 7.80 -9.08 14.39
CA PRO A 268 9.22 -8.75 14.52
C PRO A 268 9.79 -8.17 13.23
N ALA A 269 10.56 -7.09 13.34
CA ALA A 269 11.26 -6.41 12.22
C ALA A 269 10.35 -5.89 11.10
N ARG A 270 9.07 -5.72 11.35
CA ARG A 270 8.11 -5.05 10.45
C ARG A 270 7.74 -3.69 11.01
N PRO A 271 7.25 -2.77 10.17
CA PRO A 271 6.70 -1.50 10.66
C PRO A 271 5.66 -1.72 11.74
N ALA A 272 5.67 -0.84 12.74
CA ALA A 272 4.69 -0.89 13.81
C ALA A 272 3.30 -0.56 13.27
N PHE A 273 2.29 -1.29 13.71
CA PHE A 273 0.90 -0.97 13.45
C PHE A 273 0.14 -0.75 14.75
N ALA A 274 -0.74 0.23 14.78
CA ALA A 274 -1.54 0.55 15.96
C ALA A 274 -2.72 -0.42 16.11
N CYS A 275 -2.82 -1.07 17.27
CA CYS A 275 -3.96 -1.91 17.62
C CYS A 275 -4.91 -1.19 18.56
N THR A 276 -6.11 -0.88 18.14
CA THR A 276 -7.20 -0.45 19.01
C THR A 276 -7.75 -1.62 19.84
N SER A 277 -7.61 -2.84 19.31
CA SER A 277 -7.94 -4.11 19.96
C SER A 277 -7.09 -5.22 19.34
N THR A 278 -6.75 -6.22 20.15
CA THR A 278 -6.10 -7.47 19.70
C THR A 278 -7.04 -8.67 19.84
N LYS A 279 -8.35 -8.44 19.76
CA LYS A 279 -9.33 -9.51 19.75
C LYS A 279 -9.33 -10.20 18.38
N ASN A 280 -9.13 -11.52 18.35
CA ASN A 280 -9.24 -12.28 17.11
C ASN A 280 -10.70 -12.27 16.59
N VAL A 281 -10.92 -11.59 15.49
CA VAL A 281 -12.23 -11.45 14.82
C VAL A 281 -12.22 -12.06 13.42
N LEU A 282 -11.08 -12.56 12.95
CA LEU A 282 -10.96 -13.22 11.65
C LEU A 282 -11.33 -14.69 11.75
N ALA A 283 -11.83 -15.26 10.65
CA ALA A 283 -11.90 -16.72 10.50
C ALA A 283 -10.62 -17.19 9.81
N LYS A 284 -10.02 -18.27 10.32
CA LYS A 284 -8.71 -18.76 9.87
C LYS A 284 -8.84 -19.96 8.94
N LEU A 285 -8.27 -19.85 7.73
CA LEU A 285 -8.15 -20.95 6.76
C LEU A 285 -6.71 -21.46 6.74
N VAL A 286 -6.52 -22.76 6.93
CA VAL A 286 -5.17 -23.36 7.05
C VAL A 286 -4.98 -24.49 6.04
N MET A 287 -3.93 -24.38 5.22
CA MET A 287 -3.47 -25.45 4.33
C MET A 287 -2.70 -26.51 5.15
N PRO A 288 -3.14 -27.77 5.18
CA PRO A 288 -2.56 -28.76 6.09
C PRO A 288 -1.36 -29.53 5.53
N VAL A 289 -1.09 -29.46 4.22
CA VAL A 289 -0.08 -30.28 3.53
C VAL A 289 0.61 -29.49 2.43
N THR A 290 1.72 -30.01 1.91
CA THR A 290 2.40 -29.48 0.71
C THR A 290 1.42 -29.36 -0.46
N GLY A 291 1.43 -28.21 -1.15
CA GLY A 291 0.55 -27.98 -2.29
C GLY A 291 0.11 -26.52 -2.40
N SER A 292 -1.00 -26.29 -3.09
CA SER A 292 -1.66 -24.99 -3.22
C SER A 292 -3.03 -25.01 -2.52
N GLY A 293 -3.32 -23.98 -1.77
CA GLY A 293 -4.49 -23.79 -0.92
C GLY A 293 -4.08 -23.06 0.38
N PRO A 294 -5.02 -22.76 1.26
CA PRO A 294 -6.37 -23.34 1.43
C PRO A 294 -7.45 -22.83 0.46
N ILE A 295 -7.24 -21.77 -0.28
CA ILE A 295 -8.22 -21.21 -1.20
C ILE A 295 -7.91 -21.66 -2.63
N VAL A 296 -8.84 -22.44 -3.22
CA VAL A 296 -8.69 -22.96 -4.58
C VAL A 296 -9.94 -22.61 -5.39
N PHE A 297 -9.80 -21.72 -6.37
CA PHE A 297 -10.89 -21.44 -7.30
C PHE A 297 -10.90 -22.46 -8.43
N ALA A 298 -12.04 -23.09 -8.66
CA ALA A 298 -12.25 -23.96 -9.81
C ALA A 298 -12.19 -23.18 -11.11
N ALA A 299 -11.93 -23.86 -12.22
CA ALA A 299 -12.05 -23.23 -13.53
C ALA A 299 -13.47 -22.69 -13.74
N GLY A 300 -13.60 -21.43 -14.14
CA GLY A 300 -14.87 -20.74 -14.30
C GLY A 300 -15.50 -20.22 -13.01
N ALA A 301 -14.82 -20.31 -11.86
CA ALA A 301 -15.28 -19.66 -10.63
C ALA A 301 -15.40 -18.15 -10.83
N ASN A 302 -16.54 -17.59 -10.44
CA ASN A 302 -16.83 -16.17 -10.70
C ASN A 302 -17.67 -15.54 -9.59
N TYR A 303 -17.58 -14.20 -9.50
CA TYR A 303 -18.36 -13.35 -8.57
C TYR A 303 -18.24 -13.77 -7.11
N TYR A 304 -16.99 -13.96 -6.64
CA TYR A 304 -16.70 -14.19 -5.24
C TYR A 304 -16.02 -13.00 -4.57
N ARG A 305 -16.47 -12.66 -3.37
CA ARG A 305 -15.78 -11.73 -2.48
C ARG A 305 -15.42 -12.42 -1.17
N LEU A 306 -14.16 -12.34 -0.77
CA LEU A 306 -13.65 -12.85 0.50
C LEU A 306 -13.35 -11.67 1.43
N ILE A 307 -13.83 -11.70 2.68
CA ILE A 307 -13.68 -10.58 3.62
C ILE A 307 -13.28 -11.07 5.01
N GLY A 308 -12.26 -10.43 5.60
CA GLY A 308 -11.91 -10.61 7.01
C GLY A 308 -11.47 -12.04 7.34
N LEU A 309 -10.61 -12.63 6.52
CA LEU A 309 -10.06 -13.96 6.71
C LEU A 309 -8.56 -13.90 7.00
N GLU A 310 -8.10 -14.75 7.89
CA GLU A 310 -6.70 -15.11 8.05
C GLU A 310 -6.42 -16.38 7.23
N VAL A 311 -5.44 -16.32 6.33
CA VAL A 311 -5.14 -17.41 5.37
C VAL A 311 -3.68 -17.80 5.51
N THR A 312 -3.40 -19.04 5.87
CA THR A 312 -2.03 -19.48 6.14
C THR A 312 -1.79 -20.95 5.82
N ARG A 313 -0.54 -21.36 5.97
CA ARG A 313 -0.15 -22.76 5.96
C ARG A 313 -0.09 -23.34 7.38
N GLY A 314 -0.20 -24.65 7.50
CA GLY A 314 0.13 -25.40 8.73
C GLY A 314 1.62 -25.69 8.84
N THR A 315 2.01 -26.24 9.99
CA THR A 315 3.39 -26.69 10.28
C THR A 315 3.61 -28.09 9.67
N PHE A 316 3.93 -28.14 8.39
CA PHE A 316 4.30 -29.39 7.69
C PHE A 316 5.65 -29.20 6.97
N ALA A 317 6.39 -30.27 6.79
CA ALA A 317 7.60 -30.26 5.98
C ALA A 317 7.25 -30.06 4.49
N GLY A 318 8.02 -29.20 3.80
CA GLY A 318 7.83 -28.89 2.38
C GLY A 318 7.15 -27.55 2.12
N THR A 319 6.85 -27.27 0.86
CA THR A 319 6.45 -25.96 0.37
C THR A 319 4.92 -25.83 0.26
N ALA A 320 4.37 -24.74 0.78
CA ALA A 320 3.07 -24.22 0.36
C ALA A 320 3.29 -23.37 -0.90
N TYR A 321 2.85 -23.87 -2.08
CA TYR A 321 3.15 -23.18 -3.33
C TYR A 321 2.36 -21.89 -3.54
N SER A 322 1.09 -21.87 -3.11
CA SER A 322 0.25 -20.67 -3.16
C SER A 322 -0.87 -20.80 -2.13
N LEU A 323 -1.18 -19.75 -1.37
CA LEU A 323 -2.29 -19.75 -0.41
C LEU A 323 -3.65 -19.55 -1.07
N ALA A 324 -3.70 -18.76 -2.13
CA ALA A 324 -4.87 -18.66 -3.00
C ALA A 324 -4.44 -18.95 -4.45
N PHE A 325 -5.16 -19.87 -5.09
CA PHE A 325 -4.81 -20.43 -6.40
C PHE A 325 -6.03 -20.59 -7.29
N MET A 326 -5.90 -20.29 -8.57
CA MET A 326 -6.92 -20.45 -9.59
C MET A 326 -6.55 -21.58 -10.53
N ARG A 327 -7.37 -22.63 -10.60
CA ARG A 327 -7.12 -23.83 -11.45
C ARG A 327 -7.34 -23.57 -12.95
N GLY A 328 -7.92 -22.43 -13.30
CA GLY A 328 -8.21 -22.02 -14.67
C GLY A 328 -8.73 -20.59 -14.70
N ALA A 329 -9.38 -20.18 -15.78
CA ALA A 329 -9.97 -18.86 -15.86
C ALA A 329 -10.95 -18.66 -14.70
N ALA A 330 -10.66 -17.67 -13.87
CA ALA A 330 -11.58 -17.14 -12.88
C ALA A 330 -12.00 -15.74 -13.31
N ASP A 331 -13.12 -15.25 -12.81
CA ASP A 331 -13.63 -13.94 -13.21
C ASP A 331 -14.37 -13.26 -12.06
N HIS A 332 -14.22 -11.93 -11.94
CA HIS A 332 -14.84 -11.15 -10.88
C HIS A 332 -14.59 -11.70 -9.47
N LEU A 333 -13.33 -11.62 -9.02
CA LEU A 333 -12.92 -12.00 -7.67
C LEU A 333 -12.46 -10.78 -6.89
N VAL A 334 -12.87 -10.67 -5.62
CA VAL A 334 -12.42 -9.62 -4.70
C VAL A 334 -11.86 -10.24 -3.43
N PHE A 335 -10.57 -10.00 -3.17
CA PHE A 335 -9.89 -10.31 -1.93
C PHE A 335 -9.82 -9.01 -1.12
N ASP A 336 -10.60 -8.93 -0.04
CA ASP A 336 -10.85 -7.71 0.69
C ASP A 336 -10.52 -7.85 2.18
N ARG A 337 -9.60 -7.05 2.67
CA ARG A 337 -9.22 -7.03 4.10
C ARG A 337 -8.88 -8.43 4.62
N LEU A 338 -7.95 -9.10 3.97
CA LEU A 338 -7.42 -10.40 4.37
C LEU A 338 -6.04 -10.25 5.02
N TRP A 339 -5.68 -11.18 5.89
CA TRP A 339 -4.30 -11.41 6.28
C TRP A 339 -3.82 -12.75 5.74
N LEU A 340 -2.96 -12.72 4.72
CA LEU A 340 -2.33 -13.91 4.15
C LEU A 340 -0.89 -13.99 4.66
N HIS A 341 -0.50 -15.13 5.20
CA HIS A 341 0.87 -15.24 5.72
C HIS A 341 1.44 -16.66 5.68
N GLY A 342 2.77 -16.71 5.52
CA GLY A 342 3.56 -17.91 5.74
C GLY A 342 3.86 -18.15 7.21
N LEU A 343 4.92 -18.90 7.46
CA LEU A 343 5.55 -19.08 8.77
C LEU A 343 7.00 -18.62 8.69
N ALA A 344 7.52 -18.07 9.77
CA ALA A 344 8.80 -17.32 9.79
C ALA A 344 10.03 -18.05 9.20
N GLN A 345 10.04 -19.37 9.14
CA GLN A 345 11.20 -20.16 8.66
C GLN A 345 10.84 -21.22 7.60
N ASP A 346 9.57 -21.38 7.26
CA ASP A 346 9.08 -22.41 6.34
C ASP A 346 8.78 -21.80 4.94
N GLU A 347 8.97 -22.61 3.90
CA GLU A 347 8.73 -22.15 2.54
C GLU A 347 7.24 -21.92 2.25
N THR A 348 6.91 -20.67 1.89
CA THR A 348 5.59 -20.29 1.37
C THR A 348 5.81 -19.48 0.09
N GLY A 349 5.47 -20.07 -1.04
CA GLY A 349 5.80 -19.52 -2.34
C GLY A 349 4.96 -18.28 -2.67
N ARG A 350 3.64 -18.37 -2.67
CA ARG A 350 2.80 -17.26 -3.11
C ARG A 350 1.62 -17.02 -2.18
N GLY A 351 1.32 -15.73 -1.95
CA GLY A 351 0.06 -15.35 -1.33
C GLY A 351 -1.10 -15.61 -2.28
N ILE A 352 -1.16 -14.90 -3.40
CA ILE A 352 -2.16 -15.08 -4.44
C ILE A 352 -1.49 -15.29 -5.79
N ALA A 353 -1.81 -16.40 -6.46
CA ALA A 353 -1.43 -16.68 -7.84
C ALA A 353 -2.61 -16.35 -8.76
N LEU A 354 -2.50 -15.21 -9.47
CA LEU A 354 -3.55 -14.67 -10.34
C LEU A 354 -3.66 -15.43 -11.66
N ALA A 355 -4.88 -15.83 -12.01
CA ALA A 355 -5.22 -16.32 -13.34
C ALA A 355 -6.70 -16.03 -13.64
N GLY A 356 -6.97 -15.28 -14.72
CA GLY A 356 -8.33 -14.87 -15.09
C GLY A 356 -8.49 -13.36 -15.19
N THR A 357 -9.72 -12.90 -15.06
CA THR A 357 -10.12 -11.51 -15.38
C THR A 357 -10.83 -10.85 -14.20
N ASN A 358 -10.86 -9.51 -14.17
CA ASN A 358 -11.62 -8.71 -13.21
C ASN A 358 -11.33 -9.06 -11.73
N ILE A 359 -10.04 -9.11 -11.35
CA ILE A 359 -9.65 -9.52 -10.00
C ILE A 359 -9.09 -8.33 -9.21
N ALA A 360 -9.66 -8.08 -8.03
CA ALA A 360 -9.22 -7.06 -7.10
C ALA A 360 -8.64 -7.67 -5.82
N ILE A 361 -7.52 -7.11 -5.36
CA ILE A 361 -6.87 -7.41 -4.08
C ILE A 361 -6.74 -6.08 -3.36
N VAL A 362 -7.54 -5.87 -2.33
CA VAL A 362 -7.67 -4.58 -1.66
C VAL A 362 -7.54 -4.70 -0.15
N ASP A 363 -6.97 -3.66 0.47
CA ASP A 363 -6.95 -3.47 1.92
C ASP A 363 -6.39 -4.66 2.72
N SER A 364 -5.50 -5.46 2.13
CA SER A 364 -5.04 -6.74 2.68
C SER A 364 -3.58 -6.67 3.17
N PHE A 365 -3.18 -7.65 3.97
CA PHE A 365 -1.87 -7.71 4.59
C PHE A 365 -1.20 -9.06 4.26
N PHE A 366 0.02 -9.02 3.72
CA PHE A 366 0.76 -10.19 3.28
C PHE A 366 2.11 -10.26 3.98
N THR A 367 2.45 -11.38 4.65
CA THR A 367 3.72 -11.57 5.36
C THR A 367 4.29 -12.97 5.22
N ASP A 368 5.61 -13.07 5.38
CA ASP A 368 6.36 -14.34 5.44
C ASP A 368 6.22 -15.20 4.16
N PHE A 369 6.25 -14.56 2.99
CA PHE A 369 6.39 -15.27 1.71
C PHE A 369 7.88 -15.36 1.35
N HIS A 370 8.46 -16.56 1.45
CA HIS A 370 9.88 -16.78 1.15
C HIS A 370 10.18 -18.20 0.70
N CYS A 371 11.20 -18.32 -0.15
CA CYS A 371 11.84 -19.55 -0.59
C CYS A 371 13.22 -19.67 0.04
N ILE A 372 13.62 -20.87 0.39
CA ILE A 372 14.93 -21.15 0.98
C ILE A 372 15.95 -21.34 -0.15
N SER A 373 17.01 -20.55 -0.12
CA SER A 373 18.09 -20.65 -1.11
C SER A 373 18.76 -22.04 -1.08
N GLY A 374 18.95 -22.60 -2.26
CA GLY A 374 19.68 -23.86 -2.43
C GLY A 374 18.89 -25.16 -2.21
N THR A 375 17.60 -25.10 -1.86
CA THR A 375 16.80 -26.32 -1.71
C THR A 375 16.26 -26.85 -3.04
N GLY A 376 16.06 -25.96 -4.02
CA GLY A 376 15.45 -26.28 -5.31
C GLY A 376 13.95 -26.60 -5.28
N ALA A 377 13.34 -26.64 -4.09
CA ALA A 377 11.91 -26.94 -3.94
C ALA A 377 11.03 -25.72 -4.28
N CYS A 378 11.52 -24.54 -4.01
CA CYS A 378 10.88 -23.26 -4.27
C CYS A 378 11.92 -22.31 -4.86
N SER A 379 11.68 -21.76 -6.03
CA SER A 379 12.63 -20.82 -6.67
C SER A 379 12.27 -19.35 -6.41
N ASP A 380 11.01 -19.05 -6.34
CA ASP A 380 10.49 -17.69 -6.21
C ASP A 380 9.30 -17.62 -5.26
N ALA A 381 9.31 -16.62 -4.38
CA ALA A 381 8.26 -16.34 -3.42
C ALA A 381 7.74 -14.91 -3.56
N GLN A 382 6.43 -14.75 -3.72
CA GLN A 382 5.77 -13.47 -3.94
C GLN A 382 4.52 -13.32 -3.07
N ALA A 383 4.20 -12.10 -2.65
CA ALA A 383 2.87 -11.83 -2.12
C ALA A 383 1.80 -12.04 -3.22
N ILE A 384 2.05 -11.51 -4.42
CA ILE A 384 1.14 -11.62 -5.57
C ILE A 384 1.94 -11.96 -6.83
N SER A 385 1.49 -12.96 -7.58
CA SER A 385 2.05 -13.32 -8.88
C SER A 385 0.98 -13.42 -9.95
N GLY A 386 1.34 -13.12 -11.20
CA GLY A 386 0.45 -13.22 -12.35
C GLY A 386 1.22 -13.28 -13.67
N GLY A 387 0.53 -13.15 -14.79
CA GLY A 387 1.15 -13.04 -16.12
C GLY A 387 1.64 -14.35 -16.73
N GLY A 388 1.30 -15.49 -16.15
CA GLY A 388 1.53 -16.82 -16.70
C GLY A 388 0.25 -17.47 -17.22
N GLY A 389 0.39 -18.39 -18.17
CA GLY A 389 -0.74 -19.18 -18.69
C GLY A 389 -1.23 -18.78 -20.09
N ASN A 390 -2.31 -19.42 -20.50
CA ASN A 390 -2.87 -19.32 -21.85
C ASN A 390 -4.33 -18.80 -21.86
N LEU A 391 -4.77 -18.22 -20.77
CA LEU A 391 -6.13 -17.71 -20.60
C LEU A 391 -6.12 -16.18 -20.60
N PRO A 392 -7.22 -15.49 -20.93
CA PRO A 392 -7.34 -14.05 -20.76
C PRO A 392 -7.02 -13.63 -19.31
N MET A 393 -6.27 -12.56 -19.15
CA MET A 393 -5.78 -12.04 -17.88
C MET A 393 -5.95 -10.54 -17.79
N GLY A 394 -6.39 -10.04 -16.61
CA GLY A 394 -6.70 -8.62 -16.37
C GLY A 394 -8.11 -8.23 -16.82
N PRO A 395 -8.62 -7.05 -16.46
CA PRO A 395 -7.93 -6.08 -15.61
C PRO A 395 -7.64 -6.61 -14.20
N TYR A 396 -6.64 -6.01 -13.54
CA TYR A 396 -6.29 -6.30 -12.14
C TYR A 396 -6.21 -5.02 -11.32
N LYS A 397 -6.74 -5.07 -10.09
CA LYS A 397 -6.62 -3.99 -9.11
C LYS A 397 -5.90 -4.51 -7.86
N ILE A 398 -4.75 -3.91 -7.54
CA ILE A 398 -3.95 -4.22 -6.36
C ILE A 398 -3.76 -2.92 -5.60
N THR A 399 -4.58 -2.68 -4.57
CA THR A 399 -4.66 -1.36 -3.94
C THR A 399 -4.68 -1.46 -2.42
N ASN A 400 -3.90 -0.58 -1.77
CA ASN A 400 -3.86 -0.41 -0.32
C ASN A 400 -3.51 -1.70 0.44
N ASN A 401 -2.53 -2.47 -0.04
CA ASN A 401 -2.05 -3.67 0.63
C ASN A 401 -0.68 -3.45 1.27
N PHE A 402 -0.39 -4.18 2.36
CA PHE A 402 0.98 -4.43 2.81
C PHE A 402 1.46 -5.71 2.15
N LEU A 403 2.56 -5.65 1.44
CA LEU A 403 3.03 -6.74 0.59
C LEU A 403 4.46 -7.12 0.97
N GLU A 404 4.65 -8.33 1.45
CA GLU A 404 5.95 -8.87 1.80
C GLU A 404 6.23 -10.15 1.01
N GLY A 405 7.35 -10.18 0.30
CA GLY A 405 7.82 -11.34 -0.46
C GLY A 405 9.33 -11.28 -0.60
N SER A 406 10.02 -12.41 -0.40
CA SER A 406 11.48 -12.42 -0.38
C SER A 406 12.07 -12.23 -1.78
N THR A 407 11.54 -12.88 -2.80
CA THR A 407 12.02 -12.68 -4.16
C THR A 407 11.44 -11.39 -4.73
N GLU A 408 10.23 -11.39 -5.16
CA GLU A 408 9.50 -10.19 -5.54
C GLU A 408 8.26 -10.02 -4.66
N ASN A 409 7.85 -8.79 -4.37
CA ASN A 409 6.57 -8.62 -3.68
C ASN A 409 5.42 -8.81 -4.67
N ILE A 410 5.59 -8.27 -5.88
CA ILE A 410 4.69 -8.51 -7.02
C ILE A 410 5.51 -8.89 -8.25
N ILE A 411 5.07 -9.92 -8.98
CA ILE A 411 5.59 -10.28 -10.30
C ILE A 411 4.47 -10.52 -11.31
N PHE A 412 4.66 -10.01 -12.52
CA PHE A 412 3.88 -10.41 -13.68
C PHE A 412 4.78 -11.01 -14.76
N GLY A 413 4.61 -12.29 -15.03
CA GLY A 413 5.43 -13.08 -15.97
C GLY A 413 6.35 -14.08 -15.26
N GLY A 414 7.43 -14.50 -15.93
CA GLY A 414 8.38 -15.50 -15.40
C GLY A 414 7.88 -16.94 -15.50
N ALA A 415 6.73 -17.19 -16.10
CA ALA A 415 6.15 -18.51 -16.35
C ALA A 415 5.75 -18.64 -17.84
N ALA A 416 5.51 -19.86 -18.30
CA ALA A 416 4.99 -20.08 -19.64
C ALA A 416 3.70 -19.29 -19.86
N ALA A 417 3.61 -18.56 -20.97
CA ALA A 417 2.45 -17.74 -21.28
C ALA A 417 2.27 -17.57 -22.80
N THR A 418 1.01 -17.56 -23.24
CA THR A 418 0.61 -17.23 -24.60
C THR A 418 -0.24 -15.96 -24.67
N MET A 419 -0.55 -15.38 -23.51
CA MET A 419 -1.34 -14.16 -23.35
C MET A 419 -0.58 -13.16 -22.48
N THR A 420 -0.85 -11.87 -22.66
CA THR A 420 -0.30 -10.79 -21.85
C THR A 420 -1.41 -10.19 -21.00
N PRO A 421 -1.28 -10.13 -19.66
CA PRO A 421 -2.23 -9.40 -18.84
C PRO A 421 -2.18 -7.91 -19.13
N ALA A 422 -3.35 -7.27 -19.13
CA ALA A 422 -3.48 -5.85 -19.42
C ALA A 422 -4.39 -5.15 -18.42
N ASP A 423 -4.25 -3.81 -18.33
CA ASP A 423 -5.05 -2.96 -17.48
C ASP A 423 -4.84 -3.27 -15.99
N ILE A 424 -3.60 -3.08 -15.54
CA ILE A 424 -3.17 -3.43 -14.17
C ILE A 424 -2.98 -2.15 -13.36
N GLU A 425 -3.70 -2.05 -12.25
CA GLU A 425 -3.62 -0.96 -11.29
C GLU A 425 -2.90 -1.45 -10.02
N ILE A 426 -1.76 -0.82 -9.67
CA ILE A 426 -0.97 -1.10 -8.47
C ILE A 426 -0.81 0.22 -7.71
N ARG A 427 -1.68 0.47 -6.71
CA ARG A 427 -1.75 1.78 -6.07
C ARG A 427 -1.76 1.68 -4.55
N GLN A 428 -1.11 2.66 -3.90
CA GLN A 428 -1.13 2.84 -2.44
C GLN A 428 -0.75 1.58 -1.66
N ASN A 429 0.11 0.71 -2.22
CA ASN A 429 0.62 -0.45 -1.53
C ASN A 429 1.94 -0.13 -0.82
N HIS A 430 2.15 -0.78 0.31
CA HIS A 430 3.45 -0.81 0.99
C HIS A 430 4.17 -2.11 0.60
N PHE A 431 5.17 -2.01 -0.26
CA PHE A 431 6.08 -3.11 -0.57
C PHE A 431 7.19 -3.12 0.49
N PHE A 432 7.41 -4.25 1.11
CA PHE A 432 8.33 -4.33 2.24
C PHE A 432 9.13 -5.64 2.23
N LYS A 433 10.41 -5.58 2.66
CA LYS A 433 11.21 -6.76 3.01
C LYS A 433 11.88 -6.54 4.35
N PRO A 434 11.70 -7.41 5.36
CA PRO A 434 12.38 -7.27 6.63
C PRO A 434 13.91 -7.34 6.44
N LEU A 435 14.65 -6.34 6.91
CA LEU A 435 16.12 -6.38 6.87
C LEU A 435 16.71 -7.57 7.62
N THR A 436 15.97 -8.14 8.56
CA THR A 436 16.37 -9.38 9.24
C THR A 436 16.51 -10.59 8.30
N TRP A 437 15.99 -10.53 7.07
CA TRP A 437 16.24 -11.55 6.05
C TRP A 437 17.60 -11.36 5.33
N MET A 438 18.24 -10.23 5.50
CA MET A 438 19.57 -9.95 4.92
C MET A 438 20.65 -10.54 5.84
N LYS A 439 21.42 -11.50 5.34
CA LYS A 439 22.51 -12.14 6.08
C LYS A 439 23.52 -11.11 6.56
N GLY A 440 23.85 -11.15 7.85
CA GLY A 440 24.76 -10.21 8.51
C GLY A 440 24.08 -9.06 9.23
N GLN A 441 22.78 -8.88 9.08
CA GLN A 441 22.02 -7.90 9.85
C GLN A 441 21.71 -8.40 11.27
N ALA A 442 21.55 -7.47 12.20
CA ALA A 442 21.13 -7.80 13.57
C ALA A 442 19.75 -8.46 13.55
N GLY A 443 19.61 -9.55 14.33
CA GLY A 443 18.37 -10.32 14.36
C GLY A 443 18.09 -11.14 13.10
N TYR A 444 19.13 -11.49 12.34
CA TYR A 444 18.99 -12.28 11.11
C TYR A 444 18.09 -13.50 11.28
N VAL A 445 17.14 -13.64 10.37
CA VAL A 445 16.19 -14.76 10.27
C VAL A 445 16.36 -15.41 8.90
N GLY A 446 16.74 -16.67 8.88
CA GLY A 446 16.73 -17.54 7.72
C GLY A 446 15.89 -18.77 8.00
N ALA A 447 16.00 -19.78 7.12
CA ALA A 447 15.37 -21.07 7.31
C ALA A 447 15.89 -21.78 8.57
N ALA A 448 15.14 -22.76 9.08
CA ALA A 448 15.52 -23.55 10.26
C ALA A 448 16.87 -24.30 10.10
N ASN A 449 17.29 -24.60 8.87
CA ASN A 449 18.59 -25.19 8.56
C ASN A 449 19.74 -24.15 8.41
N GLY A 450 19.47 -22.85 8.67
CA GLY A 450 20.43 -21.75 8.57
C GLY A 450 20.66 -21.21 7.16
N ASN A 451 20.02 -21.74 6.13
CA ASN A 451 20.11 -21.22 4.77
C ASN A 451 19.40 -19.85 4.67
N PRO A 452 19.94 -18.90 3.87
CA PRO A 452 19.25 -17.64 3.63
C PRO A 452 18.03 -17.85 2.73
N PHE A 453 17.09 -16.90 2.83
CA PHE A 453 16.03 -16.80 1.84
C PHE A 453 16.57 -16.27 0.52
N THR A 454 15.97 -16.69 -0.59
CA THR A 454 16.23 -16.11 -1.91
C THR A 454 15.63 -14.70 -1.95
N VAL A 455 16.45 -13.71 -2.25
CA VAL A 455 16.02 -12.30 -2.32
C VAL A 455 16.30 -11.74 -3.69
N LYS A 456 15.32 -10.98 -4.22
CA LYS A 456 15.43 -10.23 -5.47
C LYS A 456 14.89 -8.80 -5.29
N ASN A 457 14.08 -8.31 -6.21
CA ASN A 457 13.54 -6.96 -6.28
C ASN A 457 12.14 -6.84 -5.65
N LEU A 458 11.55 -5.64 -5.68
CA LEU A 458 10.23 -5.37 -5.10
C LEU A 458 9.10 -5.58 -6.11
N LEU A 459 9.27 -5.04 -7.32
CA LEU A 459 8.31 -5.18 -8.42
C LEU A 459 9.02 -5.65 -9.68
N GLU A 460 8.50 -6.69 -10.31
CA GLU A 460 9.04 -7.22 -11.56
C GLU A 460 7.94 -7.42 -12.61
N LEU A 461 8.12 -6.79 -13.78
CA LEU A 461 7.27 -6.98 -14.94
C LEU A 461 8.06 -7.67 -16.05
N LYS A 462 7.67 -8.89 -16.38
CA LYS A 462 8.20 -9.70 -17.52
C LYS A 462 7.15 -9.93 -18.59
N ASN A 463 5.88 -9.81 -18.25
CA ASN A 463 4.74 -9.96 -19.16
C ASN A 463 3.57 -9.15 -18.62
N ALA A 464 3.39 -7.92 -19.12
CA ALA A 464 2.33 -7.01 -18.70
C ALA A 464 2.14 -5.87 -19.71
N GLN A 465 0.94 -5.33 -19.79
CA GLN A 465 0.62 -4.20 -20.65
C GLN A 465 -0.36 -3.24 -19.96
N ARG A 466 -0.19 -1.93 -20.16
CA ARG A 466 -0.98 -0.85 -19.56
C ARG A 466 -1.05 -1.00 -18.03
N VAL A 467 0.10 -0.76 -17.43
CA VAL A 467 0.29 -0.87 -15.98
C VAL A 467 0.44 0.50 -15.36
N LEU A 468 -0.35 0.80 -14.37
CA LEU A 468 -0.23 2.00 -13.53
C LEU A 468 0.31 1.63 -12.15
N VAL A 469 1.48 2.16 -11.81
CA VAL A 469 2.13 2.01 -10.49
C VAL A 469 2.15 3.39 -9.85
N GLU A 470 1.26 3.66 -8.89
CA GLU A 470 1.03 5.01 -8.38
C GLU A 470 0.85 5.05 -6.86
N GLY A 471 1.51 6.01 -6.21
CA GLY A 471 1.31 6.28 -4.79
C GLY A 471 1.73 5.14 -3.88
N ASN A 472 2.68 4.29 -4.29
CA ASN A 472 3.18 3.21 -3.46
C ASN A 472 4.42 3.64 -2.67
N ILE A 473 4.64 2.99 -1.52
CA ILE A 473 5.91 3.01 -0.80
C ILE A 473 6.60 1.66 -1.04
N LEU A 474 7.85 1.70 -1.52
CA LEU A 474 8.64 0.52 -1.83
C LEU A 474 9.90 0.52 -0.96
N ASP A 475 9.91 -0.32 0.07
CA ASP A 475 10.94 -0.36 1.10
C ASP A 475 11.78 -1.64 1.05
N TYR A 476 13.09 -1.46 1.10
CA TYR A 476 14.11 -2.49 1.26
C TYR A 476 14.25 -3.45 0.08
N SER A 477 15.21 -3.14 -0.78
CA SER A 477 15.73 -4.06 -1.80
C SER A 477 17.25 -4.14 -1.72
N TRP A 478 17.77 -5.36 -1.68
CA TRP A 478 19.23 -5.55 -1.62
C TRP A 478 19.71 -6.61 -2.60
N GLY A 479 21.01 -6.53 -2.94
CA GLY A 479 21.67 -7.50 -3.79
C GLY A 479 21.82 -8.85 -3.10
N GLY A 480 21.46 -9.88 -3.82
CA GLY A 480 21.57 -11.26 -3.41
C GLY A 480 21.19 -12.16 -4.57
N PHE A 481 21.27 -13.43 -4.42
CA PHE A 481 20.96 -14.43 -5.44
C PHE A 481 21.38 -14.03 -6.86
N SER A 482 20.47 -13.45 -7.66
CA SER A 482 20.74 -13.07 -9.07
C SER A 482 20.57 -11.59 -9.36
N GLN A 483 20.36 -10.75 -8.34
CA GLN A 483 20.03 -9.33 -8.50
C GLN A 483 21.03 -8.42 -7.79
N SER A 484 21.15 -7.18 -8.29
CA SER A 484 22.08 -6.17 -7.78
C SER A 484 21.38 -5.08 -6.94
N GLY A 485 20.29 -5.45 -6.25
CA GLY A 485 19.57 -4.56 -5.36
C GLY A 485 18.59 -3.61 -6.05
N PHE A 486 18.19 -3.86 -7.29
CA PHE A 486 17.19 -3.07 -7.99
C PHE A 486 15.84 -3.12 -7.29
N ALA A 487 15.17 -1.97 -7.23
CA ALA A 487 13.82 -1.89 -6.70
C ALA A 487 12.78 -2.40 -7.71
N ILE A 488 12.85 -1.95 -8.95
CA ILE A 488 11.88 -2.24 -10.01
C ILE A 488 12.57 -2.76 -11.27
N LEU A 489 12.06 -3.88 -11.82
CA LEU A 489 12.50 -4.47 -13.07
C LEU A 489 11.38 -4.42 -14.12
N LEU A 490 11.71 -3.90 -15.31
CA LEU A 490 10.85 -3.89 -16.50
C LEU A 490 11.61 -4.63 -17.62
N THR A 491 11.40 -5.94 -17.71
CA THR A 491 12.17 -6.78 -18.62
C THR A 491 11.31 -7.89 -19.22
N PRO A 492 10.81 -7.73 -20.45
CA PRO A 492 10.13 -8.82 -21.14
C PRO A 492 11.14 -9.96 -21.37
N LYS A 493 11.06 -10.95 -20.52
CA LYS A 493 11.96 -12.12 -20.55
C LYS A 493 11.27 -13.31 -19.91
N ASN A 494 11.50 -14.50 -20.47
CA ASN A 494 11.11 -15.74 -19.84
C ASN A 494 12.23 -16.78 -19.92
N GLN A 495 12.08 -17.85 -19.14
CA GLN A 495 12.97 -18.98 -19.14
C GLN A 495 12.70 -19.91 -20.33
N ALA A 496 13.70 -20.70 -20.70
CA ALA A 496 13.53 -21.78 -21.67
C ALA A 496 12.78 -22.97 -21.04
N GLY A 497 12.00 -23.65 -21.85
CA GLY A 497 11.49 -24.97 -21.48
C GLY A 497 12.61 -26.02 -21.42
N ASN A 498 12.35 -27.15 -20.76
CA ASN A 498 13.33 -28.24 -20.62
C ASN A 498 13.84 -28.78 -21.95
N ASN A 499 13.10 -28.59 -23.04
CA ASN A 499 13.49 -28.94 -24.41
C ASN A 499 14.10 -27.77 -25.19
N GLY A 500 14.43 -26.65 -24.52
CA GLY A 500 14.95 -25.45 -25.16
C GLY A 500 13.89 -24.58 -25.86
N SER A 501 12.60 -24.86 -25.68
CA SER A 501 11.53 -24.07 -26.29
C SER A 501 11.39 -22.68 -25.63
N ASN A 502 10.97 -21.67 -26.39
CA ASN A 502 10.58 -20.37 -25.84
C ASN A 502 9.20 -20.52 -25.20
N LEU A 503 9.14 -20.39 -23.88
CA LEU A 503 7.90 -20.56 -23.11
C LEU A 503 6.94 -19.38 -23.21
N CYS A 504 7.42 -18.19 -23.65
CA CYS A 504 6.59 -17.01 -23.74
C CYS A 504 6.98 -16.12 -24.93
N PRO A 505 6.72 -16.56 -26.17
CA PRO A 505 7.02 -15.74 -27.35
C PRO A 505 6.18 -14.46 -27.41
N ALA A 506 5.04 -14.41 -26.72
CA ALA A 506 4.17 -13.25 -26.61
C ALA A 506 4.48 -12.34 -25.41
N CYS A 507 5.52 -12.65 -24.59
CA CYS A 507 5.90 -11.79 -23.47
C CYS A 507 6.27 -10.39 -23.96
N GLN A 508 5.64 -9.39 -23.35
CA GLN A 508 5.92 -7.98 -23.56
C GLN A 508 5.76 -7.22 -22.24
N VAL A 509 6.44 -6.09 -22.16
CA VAL A 509 6.21 -5.11 -21.09
C VAL A 509 6.02 -3.76 -21.77
N THR A 510 4.79 -3.30 -21.88
CA THR A 510 4.48 -2.09 -22.62
C THR A 510 3.49 -1.22 -21.90
N ASP A 511 3.60 0.08 -22.10
CA ASP A 511 2.65 1.04 -21.54
C ASP A 511 2.64 0.99 -20.01
N VAL A 512 3.81 1.27 -19.42
CA VAL A 512 3.96 1.29 -17.96
C VAL A 512 4.16 2.71 -17.48
N THR A 513 3.26 3.16 -16.61
CA THR A 513 3.37 4.44 -15.89
C THR A 513 3.75 4.17 -14.45
N ILE A 514 4.84 4.79 -13.97
CA ILE A 514 5.31 4.75 -12.58
C ILE A 514 5.38 6.19 -12.10
N ARG A 515 4.47 6.58 -11.19
CA ARG A 515 4.40 7.97 -10.72
C ARG A 515 3.98 8.10 -9.27
N TYR A 516 4.42 9.19 -8.64
CA TYR A 516 4.11 9.54 -7.24
C TYR A 516 4.48 8.44 -6.24
N ASN A 517 5.54 7.67 -6.53
CA ASN A 517 6.01 6.62 -5.65
C ASN A 517 7.21 7.08 -4.82
N LEU A 518 7.30 6.56 -3.61
CA LEU A 518 8.45 6.70 -2.73
C LEU A 518 9.18 5.36 -2.64
N ILE A 519 10.39 5.29 -3.17
CA ILE A 519 11.28 4.11 -3.12
C ILE A 519 12.36 4.42 -2.09
N ARG A 520 12.59 3.52 -1.11
CA ARG A 520 13.54 3.76 -0.03
C ARG A 520 14.36 2.52 0.29
N HIS A 521 15.57 2.76 0.84
CA HIS A 521 16.41 1.70 1.41
C HIS A 521 16.76 0.62 0.36
N VAL A 522 17.29 1.05 -0.77
CA VAL A 522 17.51 0.16 -1.91
C VAL A 522 18.96 0.15 -2.38
N GLY A 523 19.41 -0.98 -2.90
CA GLY A 523 20.74 -1.13 -3.48
C GLY A 523 20.88 -0.52 -4.88
N ALA A 524 19.78 -0.35 -5.63
CA ALA A 524 19.71 0.29 -6.94
C ALA A 524 18.26 0.62 -7.31
N GLY A 525 18.05 1.54 -8.26
CA GLY A 525 16.73 1.98 -8.69
C GLY A 525 16.07 1.05 -9.71
N PHE A 526 16.17 1.38 -10.99
CA PHE A 526 15.43 0.71 -12.08
C PHE A 526 16.35 -0.19 -12.92
N GLN A 527 15.84 -1.38 -13.31
CA GLN A 527 16.38 -2.15 -14.41
C GLN A 527 15.35 -2.22 -15.54
N ILE A 528 15.69 -1.66 -16.70
CA ILE A 528 14.84 -1.60 -17.88
C ILE A 528 15.57 -2.25 -19.03
N ALA A 529 15.06 -3.37 -19.55
CA ALA A 529 15.80 -4.12 -20.54
C ALA A 529 14.89 -4.87 -21.53
N ASN A 530 15.37 -4.99 -22.77
CA ASN A 530 14.88 -5.99 -23.69
C ASN A 530 15.85 -7.15 -23.78
N ALA A 531 15.40 -8.36 -23.48
CA ALA A 531 16.26 -9.55 -23.44
C ALA A 531 15.63 -10.70 -24.23
N LEU A 532 16.48 -11.61 -24.70
CA LEU A 532 16.03 -12.89 -25.22
C LEU A 532 15.66 -13.83 -24.06
N SER A 533 14.79 -14.80 -24.31
CA SER A 533 14.60 -15.92 -23.40
C SER A 533 15.92 -16.72 -23.26
N ASP A 534 16.01 -17.57 -22.24
CA ASP A 534 17.24 -18.33 -21.96
C ASP A 534 17.63 -19.32 -23.09
N ASN A 535 16.71 -19.66 -23.97
CA ASN A 535 16.97 -20.45 -25.19
C ASN A 535 17.30 -19.59 -26.42
N GLY A 536 17.46 -18.27 -26.28
CA GLY A 536 17.70 -17.34 -27.38
C GLY A 536 16.45 -16.95 -28.19
N GLY A 537 15.25 -17.39 -27.80
CA GLY A 537 14.02 -17.02 -28.48
C GLY A 537 13.64 -15.56 -28.24
N ALA A 538 13.24 -14.85 -29.32
CA ALA A 538 12.81 -13.47 -29.22
C ALA A 538 11.51 -13.33 -28.44
N GLN A 539 11.41 -12.27 -27.65
CA GLN A 539 10.21 -11.78 -26.99
C GLN A 539 9.60 -10.65 -27.82
N LEU A 540 8.42 -10.19 -27.46
CA LEU A 540 7.90 -8.93 -27.97
C LEU A 540 8.58 -7.76 -27.23
N ASP A 541 8.25 -6.54 -27.63
CA ASP A 541 8.93 -5.34 -27.16
C ASP A 541 8.72 -5.04 -25.68
N GLY A 542 9.75 -4.48 -25.04
CA GLY A 542 9.63 -3.60 -23.90
C GLY A 542 9.72 -2.16 -24.39
N GLN A 543 8.66 -1.37 -24.20
CA GLN A 543 8.59 0.00 -24.69
C GLN A 543 7.45 0.81 -24.08
N ARG A 544 7.49 2.12 -24.29
CA ARG A 544 6.50 3.10 -23.80
C ARG A 544 6.40 3.08 -22.28
N TYR A 545 7.52 3.50 -21.65
CA TYR A 545 7.60 3.67 -20.22
C TYR A 545 7.55 5.15 -19.85
N SER A 546 6.70 5.51 -18.90
CA SER A 546 6.61 6.83 -18.28
C SER A 546 6.93 6.71 -16.80
N ILE A 547 8.06 7.27 -16.38
CA ILE A 547 8.50 7.27 -14.98
C ILE A 547 8.65 8.71 -14.56
N HIS A 548 7.78 9.20 -13.67
CA HIS A 548 7.84 10.60 -13.24
C HIS A 548 7.36 10.80 -11.82
N ASP A 549 7.80 11.91 -11.24
CA ASP A 549 7.47 12.26 -9.85
C ASP A 549 7.73 11.09 -8.89
N VAL A 550 8.94 10.56 -8.93
CA VAL A 550 9.40 9.46 -8.09
C VAL A 550 10.61 9.93 -7.28
N VAL A 551 10.60 9.61 -5.99
CA VAL A 551 11.79 9.75 -5.14
C VAL A 551 12.41 8.39 -4.91
N ILE A 552 13.74 8.28 -5.12
CA ILE A 552 14.51 7.14 -4.65
C ILE A 552 15.42 7.63 -3.53
N ASP A 553 14.98 7.36 -2.33
CA ASP A 553 15.60 7.80 -1.09
C ASP A 553 16.46 6.68 -0.49
N ASP A 554 17.58 7.03 0.17
CA ASP A 554 18.53 6.08 0.77
C ASP A 554 18.98 4.95 -0.21
N MET A 555 19.50 5.35 -1.37
CA MET A 555 20.09 4.43 -2.32
C MET A 555 21.55 4.14 -1.95
N ASP A 556 21.80 3.13 -1.12
CA ASP A 556 23.11 2.76 -0.63
C ASP A 556 23.54 1.35 -1.08
N GLY A 557 24.35 1.28 -2.14
CA GLY A 557 24.85 0.02 -2.66
C GLY A 557 25.76 -0.74 -1.70
N LYS A 558 26.43 -0.07 -0.77
CA LYS A 558 27.26 -0.72 0.24
C LYS A 558 26.41 -1.34 1.35
N HIS A 559 25.46 -0.60 1.86
CA HIS A 559 24.56 -1.07 2.95
C HIS A 559 23.63 -2.17 2.45
N TYR A 560 23.06 -1.99 1.25
CA TYR A 560 22.09 -2.93 0.67
C TYR A 560 22.73 -3.88 -0.37
N ASN A 561 24.05 -4.08 -0.32
CA ASN A 561 24.77 -5.01 -1.21
C ASN A 561 24.33 -4.86 -2.68
N GLY A 562 24.25 -3.65 -3.18
CA GLY A 562 23.74 -3.34 -4.52
C GLY A 562 24.71 -2.52 -5.37
N ALA A 563 24.27 -2.12 -6.54
CA ALA A 563 25.10 -1.38 -7.49
C ALA A 563 25.11 0.14 -7.25
N SER A 564 24.25 0.66 -6.40
CA SER A 564 24.04 2.11 -6.17
C SER A 564 23.95 2.92 -7.46
N LEU A 565 23.15 2.43 -8.40
CA LEU A 565 22.89 3.09 -9.68
C LEU A 565 21.41 3.45 -9.81
N PHE A 566 21.14 4.59 -10.49
CA PHE A 566 19.78 5.07 -10.67
C PHE A 566 19.00 4.20 -11.65
N ALA A 567 19.52 3.99 -12.87
CA ALA A 567 18.85 3.15 -13.84
C ALA A 567 19.84 2.37 -14.73
N GLN A 568 19.51 1.11 -14.99
CA GLN A 568 20.13 0.31 -16.03
C GLN A 568 19.22 0.27 -17.25
N LEU A 569 19.75 0.61 -18.42
CA LEU A 569 19.09 0.50 -19.71
C LEU A 569 19.84 -0.50 -20.56
N SER A 570 19.21 -1.60 -20.99
CA SER A 570 19.93 -2.63 -21.73
C SER A 570 19.10 -3.31 -22.83
N VAL A 571 19.82 -3.79 -23.84
CA VAL A 571 19.27 -4.60 -24.94
C VAL A 571 20.20 -5.76 -25.19
N SER A 572 19.72 -6.99 -25.10
CA SER A 572 20.49 -8.18 -25.49
C SER A 572 20.61 -8.30 -27.01
N ALA A 573 21.70 -8.90 -27.49
CA ALA A 573 21.86 -9.17 -28.93
C ALA A 573 20.68 -9.96 -29.48
N GLY A 574 20.09 -9.48 -30.57
CA GLY A 574 18.92 -10.10 -31.22
C GLY A 574 17.57 -9.81 -30.56
N ALA A 575 17.55 -9.14 -29.41
CA ALA A 575 16.31 -8.68 -28.81
C ALA A 575 15.78 -7.41 -29.51
N PRO A 576 14.48 -7.11 -29.41
CA PRO A 576 13.90 -5.86 -29.88
C PRO A 576 14.57 -4.64 -29.27
N ILE A 577 14.69 -3.55 -30.01
CA ILE A 577 15.31 -2.31 -29.53
C ILE A 577 14.42 -1.69 -28.43
N LEU A 578 15.02 -1.31 -27.31
CA LEU A 578 14.35 -0.52 -26.28
C LEU A 578 14.05 0.88 -26.81
N GLN A 579 12.81 1.33 -26.65
CA GLN A 579 12.35 2.60 -27.18
C GLN A 579 11.24 3.25 -26.37
N ASN A 580 11.07 4.58 -26.52
CA ASN A 580 10.02 5.36 -25.90
C ASN A 580 10.10 5.26 -24.36
N VAL A 581 11.23 5.58 -23.78
CA VAL A 581 11.44 5.63 -22.32
C VAL A 581 11.52 7.08 -21.88
N THR A 582 10.61 7.50 -21.03
CA THR A 582 10.60 8.82 -20.41
C THR A 582 10.85 8.69 -18.91
N ILE A 583 11.83 9.43 -18.40
CA ILE A 583 12.12 9.59 -16.97
C ILE A 583 12.16 11.09 -16.69
N ASP A 584 11.17 11.58 -15.99
CA ASP A 584 10.93 13.00 -15.80
C ASP A 584 10.63 13.33 -14.34
N HIS A 585 11.10 14.48 -13.84
CA HIS A 585 10.86 14.90 -12.46
C HIS A 585 11.16 13.82 -11.40
N VAL A 586 12.29 13.12 -11.50
CA VAL A 586 12.74 12.14 -10.51
C VAL A 586 13.83 12.75 -9.63
N THR A 587 13.81 12.43 -8.34
CA THR A 587 14.89 12.77 -7.40
C THR A 587 15.55 11.49 -6.89
N ALA A 588 16.88 11.35 -7.12
CA ALA A 588 17.63 10.19 -6.67
C ALA A 588 19.11 10.53 -6.40
N PHE A 589 19.70 9.81 -5.46
CA PHE A 589 21.08 10.06 -5.02
C PHE A 589 21.98 8.83 -5.16
N PRO A 590 22.20 8.30 -6.39
CA PRO A 590 23.12 7.19 -6.61
C PRO A 590 24.55 7.61 -6.27
N SER A 591 25.33 6.70 -5.68
CA SER A 591 26.74 6.93 -5.39
C SER A 591 27.67 6.43 -6.49
N THR A 592 27.18 5.58 -7.38
CA THR A 592 27.99 4.95 -8.43
C THR A 592 27.68 5.49 -9.83
N MET A 593 26.42 5.40 -10.29
CA MET A 593 26.03 5.75 -11.67
C MET A 593 24.65 6.37 -11.75
N VAL A 594 24.50 7.35 -12.64
CA VAL A 594 23.17 7.77 -13.12
C VAL A 594 22.62 6.70 -14.06
N LEU A 595 23.38 6.32 -15.09
CA LEU A 595 22.96 5.31 -16.04
C LEU A 595 24.03 4.23 -16.22
N ASN A 596 23.61 2.97 -16.14
CA ASN A 596 24.37 1.83 -16.66
C ASN A 596 23.73 1.37 -17.98
N ILE A 597 24.51 1.37 -19.05
CA ILE A 597 24.05 0.99 -20.38
C ILE A 597 24.66 -0.35 -20.76
N GLY A 598 23.86 -1.41 -20.66
CA GLY A 598 24.22 -2.77 -21.07
C GLY A 598 23.64 -3.07 -22.44
N ALA A 599 24.29 -2.67 -23.50
CA ALA A 599 23.71 -2.82 -24.83
C ALA A 599 24.65 -3.47 -25.81
N MET A 600 24.25 -4.59 -26.34
CA MET A 600 24.86 -5.26 -27.48
C MET A 600 24.34 -4.66 -28.78
N LEU A 601 24.58 -3.36 -29.03
CA LEU A 601 23.95 -2.60 -30.12
C LEU A 601 24.52 -2.84 -31.49
N ALA A 602 25.63 -3.57 -31.62
CA ALA A 602 26.23 -3.85 -32.93
C ALA A 602 25.28 -4.55 -33.91
N THR A 603 24.25 -5.23 -33.41
CA THR A 603 23.27 -5.94 -34.23
C THR A 603 21.91 -5.30 -34.26
N SER A 604 21.59 -4.39 -33.30
CA SER A 604 20.22 -3.84 -33.08
C SER A 604 20.14 -2.34 -33.35
N GLY A 605 21.29 -1.62 -33.41
CA GLY A 605 21.31 -0.16 -33.51
C GLY A 605 21.04 0.55 -32.17
N PRO A 606 21.07 1.90 -32.15
CA PRO A 606 20.85 2.66 -30.92
C PRO A 606 19.42 2.54 -30.40
N MET A 607 19.27 2.60 -29.07
CA MET A 607 17.97 2.73 -28.40
C MET A 607 17.30 4.04 -28.85
N LYS A 608 15.94 4.07 -28.91
CA LYS A 608 15.19 5.16 -29.55
C LYS A 608 14.32 5.93 -28.57
N ASN A 609 14.21 7.23 -28.81
CA ASN A 609 13.27 8.11 -28.10
C ASN A 609 13.44 8.03 -26.56
N LEU A 610 14.68 8.15 -26.10
CA LEU A 610 14.98 8.29 -24.67
C LEU A 610 14.78 9.74 -24.24
N VAL A 611 13.98 9.99 -23.23
CA VAL A 611 13.75 11.29 -22.62
C VAL A 611 14.08 11.21 -21.13
N ILE A 612 15.11 11.94 -20.70
CA ILE A 612 15.50 12.07 -19.28
C ILE A 612 15.56 13.56 -18.97
N THR A 613 14.51 14.09 -18.34
CA THR A 613 14.33 15.53 -18.19
C THR A 613 13.94 15.92 -16.77
N ASN A 614 14.30 17.15 -16.38
CA ASN A 614 13.86 17.78 -15.15
C ASN A 614 14.14 16.99 -13.85
N ASN A 615 15.15 16.12 -13.84
CA ASN A 615 15.48 15.30 -12.68
C ASN A 615 16.51 16.00 -11.76
N ILE A 616 16.58 15.59 -10.50
CA ILE A 616 17.68 15.89 -9.58
C ILE A 616 18.43 14.60 -9.28
N LEU A 617 19.68 14.50 -9.75
CA LEU A 617 20.45 13.26 -9.69
C LEU A 617 21.87 13.51 -9.19
N SER A 618 22.34 12.73 -8.22
CA SER A 618 23.80 12.63 -7.94
C SER A 618 24.48 11.91 -9.09
N VAL A 619 25.63 12.41 -9.55
CA VAL A 619 26.30 11.83 -10.73
C VAL A 619 27.06 10.54 -10.43
N GLY A 620 27.45 10.31 -9.16
CA GLY A 620 28.22 9.13 -8.75
C GLY A 620 29.67 9.13 -9.28
N THR A 621 30.32 7.99 -9.08
CA THR A 621 31.75 7.83 -9.47
C THR A 621 31.93 7.64 -10.97
N TYR A 622 31.00 6.95 -11.63
CA TYR A 622 30.99 6.65 -13.06
C TYR A 622 29.63 7.05 -13.66
N PRO A 623 29.40 8.34 -13.92
CA PRO A 623 28.06 8.88 -14.14
C PRO A 623 27.23 8.17 -15.20
N VAL A 624 27.81 7.90 -16.36
CA VAL A 624 27.18 7.14 -17.45
C VAL A 624 28.17 6.11 -17.94
N TRP A 625 27.85 4.86 -17.69
CA TRP A 625 28.74 3.73 -17.95
C TRP A 625 28.12 2.76 -18.94
N SER A 626 28.79 2.50 -20.03
CA SER A 626 28.44 1.41 -20.93
C SER A 626 29.22 0.15 -20.51
N THR A 627 28.50 -0.94 -20.24
CA THR A 627 29.10 -2.18 -19.75
C THR A 627 29.78 -2.99 -20.85
N GLY A 628 30.97 -3.44 -20.52
CA GLY A 628 31.73 -4.41 -21.29
C GLY A 628 32.47 -3.78 -22.48
N GLY A 629 33.66 -4.09 -22.67
CA GLY A 629 34.41 -3.80 -23.89
C GLY A 629 34.13 -4.84 -24.95
N GLY A 630 34.42 -4.51 -26.19
CA GLY A 630 34.37 -5.42 -27.32
C GLY A 630 33.32 -5.08 -28.37
N PRO A 631 33.37 -5.76 -29.51
CA PRO A 631 32.47 -5.53 -30.61
C PRO A 631 31.03 -5.89 -30.19
N GLY A 632 30.15 -4.94 -30.17
CA GLY A 632 28.76 -5.14 -29.81
C GLY A 632 28.22 -4.15 -28.78
N ASN A 633 29.07 -3.49 -28.00
CA ASN A 633 28.64 -2.41 -27.13
C ASN A 633 28.57 -1.08 -27.88
N CYS A 634 27.63 -0.22 -27.49
CA CYS A 634 27.51 1.10 -28.12
C CYS A 634 28.64 2.04 -27.75
N ALA A 635 29.22 1.90 -26.57
CA ALA A 635 30.35 2.68 -26.08
C ALA A 635 31.14 1.90 -25.02
N TYR A 636 32.30 2.39 -24.65
CA TYR A 636 33.17 1.79 -23.65
C TYR A 636 33.88 2.88 -22.84
N TYR A 637 33.61 2.94 -21.54
CA TYR A 637 34.18 3.88 -20.56
C TYR A 637 34.11 5.36 -20.95
N ASP A 638 33.11 5.74 -21.70
CA ASP A 638 33.15 7.03 -22.33
C ASP A 638 32.59 8.15 -21.46
N ARG A 639 32.78 9.38 -21.93
CA ARG A 639 32.15 10.55 -21.32
C ARG A 639 30.68 10.51 -21.58
N PRO A 640 29.84 11.04 -20.65
CA PRO A 640 28.38 11.00 -20.79
C PRO A 640 27.84 11.37 -22.17
N LEU A 641 28.27 12.51 -22.73
CA LEU A 641 27.85 12.99 -24.06
C LEU A 641 28.18 12.00 -25.18
N THR A 642 29.37 11.41 -25.15
CA THR A 642 29.82 10.43 -26.17
C THR A 642 28.96 9.17 -26.06
N THR A 643 28.70 8.70 -24.85
CA THR A 643 27.88 7.52 -24.60
C THR A 643 26.44 7.75 -25.03
N PHE A 644 25.84 8.92 -24.71
CA PHE A 644 24.50 9.26 -25.19
C PHE A 644 24.42 9.26 -26.71
N ASN A 645 25.35 9.90 -27.38
CA ASN A 645 25.39 9.99 -28.86
C ASN A 645 25.58 8.62 -29.53
N ALA A 646 26.30 7.71 -28.90
CA ALA A 646 26.58 6.36 -29.45
C ALA A 646 25.39 5.39 -29.17
N CYS A 647 24.76 5.50 -28.01
CA CYS A 647 23.83 4.49 -27.53
C CYS A 647 22.35 4.84 -27.78
N PHE A 648 22.03 6.11 -28.05
CA PHE A 648 20.65 6.56 -28.21
C PHE A 648 20.46 7.47 -29.42
N SER A 649 19.37 7.27 -30.17
CA SER A 649 19.03 8.13 -31.31
C SER A 649 17.56 7.99 -31.73
N PRO A 650 16.74 9.07 -31.62
CA PRO A 650 17.01 10.32 -30.91
C PRO A 650 16.95 10.16 -29.39
N TYR A 651 17.48 11.17 -28.68
CA TYR A 651 17.33 11.29 -27.23
C TYR A 651 17.19 12.76 -26.80
N THR A 652 16.63 12.97 -25.60
CA THR A 652 16.59 14.24 -24.88
C THR A 652 17.13 14.00 -23.46
N PHE A 653 18.18 14.74 -23.08
CA PHE A 653 18.72 14.77 -21.72
C PHE A 653 18.92 16.23 -21.33
N ALA A 654 17.91 16.85 -20.68
CA ALA A 654 17.88 18.29 -20.47
C ALA A 654 17.09 18.65 -19.20
N GLY A 655 17.34 19.86 -18.66
CA GLY A 655 16.67 20.36 -17.46
C GLY A 655 17.06 19.65 -16.18
N ASN A 656 18.01 18.71 -16.23
CA ASN A 656 18.41 17.95 -15.06
C ASN A 656 19.38 18.76 -14.18
N ILE A 657 19.26 18.64 -12.85
CA ILE A 657 20.23 19.14 -11.87
C ILE A 657 21.15 17.97 -11.51
N LEU A 658 22.41 18.06 -11.90
CA LEU A 658 23.43 17.04 -11.71
C LEU A 658 24.36 17.42 -10.56
N ILE A 659 24.27 16.67 -9.46
CA ILE A 659 24.98 16.95 -8.20
C ILE A 659 26.32 16.21 -8.18
N GLY A 660 27.40 16.93 -7.83
CA GLY A 660 28.74 16.33 -7.64
C GLY A 660 29.52 16.16 -8.94
N SER A 661 29.19 16.92 -10.01
CA SER A 661 29.99 16.96 -11.22
C SER A 661 31.44 17.32 -10.89
N SER A 662 32.36 16.48 -11.29
CA SER A 662 33.81 16.60 -11.00
C SER A 662 34.58 17.18 -12.18
N ALA A 663 35.90 17.46 -11.98
CA ALA A 663 36.77 17.86 -13.04
C ALA A 663 36.88 16.78 -14.16
N SER A 664 36.66 15.51 -13.84
CA SER A 664 36.66 14.41 -14.82
C SER A 664 35.42 14.40 -15.71
N PHE A 665 34.28 14.96 -15.19
CA PHE A 665 33.03 15.05 -15.91
C PHE A 665 32.47 16.47 -15.84
N PRO A 666 33.21 17.46 -16.44
CA PRO A 666 32.76 18.85 -16.43
C PRO A 666 31.43 19.01 -17.24
N ALA A 667 30.79 20.15 -17.14
CA ALA A 667 29.55 20.46 -17.85
C ALA A 667 29.62 20.16 -19.37
N SER A 668 30.77 20.39 -19.97
CA SER A 668 31.05 20.10 -21.40
C SER A 668 31.07 18.60 -21.75
N ALA A 669 31.17 17.72 -20.77
CA ALA A 669 31.12 16.28 -20.96
C ALA A 669 29.68 15.71 -20.99
N TRP A 670 28.69 16.54 -20.76
CA TRP A 670 27.27 16.20 -20.73
C TRP A 670 26.50 16.81 -21.93
N PRO A 671 25.33 16.28 -22.27
CA PRO A 671 24.42 16.96 -23.18
C PRO A 671 24.11 18.39 -22.69
N SER A 672 23.87 19.32 -23.61
CA SER A 672 23.53 20.72 -23.28
C SER A 672 22.20 20.84 -22.51
N GLN A 673 21.92 22.03 -21.96
CA GLN A 673 20.69 22.37 -21.25
C GLN A 673 20.50 21.63 -19.91
N ASN A 674 21.57 21.28 -19.21
CA ASN A 674 21.53 20.74 -17.85
C ASN A 674 22.21 21.69 -16.86
N PHE A 675 21.93 21.53 -15.60
CA PHE A 675 22.44 22.35 -14.51
C PHE A 675 23.37 21.53 -13.63
N PHE A 676 24.40 22.14 -13.07
CA PHE A 676 25.42 21.44 -12.32
C PHE A 676 25.57 22.06 -10.94
N SER A 677 25.50 21.25 -9.91
CA SER A 677 25.75 21.59 -8.53
C SER A 677 26.98 20.86 -8.00
N SER A 678 27.86 21.54 -7.27
CA SER A 678 29.04 20.91 -6.70
C SER A 678 28.73 19.88 -5.60
N ASN A 679 27.62 20.07 -4.90
CA ASN A 679 27.16 19.20 -3.82
C ASN A 679 25.65 19.43 -3.55
N ALA A 680 25.05 18.57 -2.75
CA ALA A 680 23.63 18.66 -2.42
C ALA A 680 23.24 19.93 -1.65
N ASN A 681 24.14 20.48 -0.80
CA ASN A 681 23.86 21.72 -0.06
C ASN A 681 23.69 22.91 -1.01
N SER A 682 24.40 22.94 -2.11
CA SER A 682 24.30 24.01 -3.12
C SER A 682 23.00 23.95 -3.92
N VAL A 683 22.25 22.83 -3.87
CA VAL A 683 20.91 22.71 -4.46
C VAL A 683 19.88 23.42 -3.59
N GLN A 684 20.13 23.55 -2.30
CA GLN A 684 19.24 24.18 -1.32
C GLN A 684 17.87 23.48 -1.23
N PHE A 685 17.89 22.20 -0.90
CA PHE A 685 16.69 21.50 -0.50
C PHE A 685 16.13 22.05 0.80
N VAL A 686 14.83 21.92 1.03
CA VAL A 686 14.21 22.23 2.33
C VAL A 686 14.89 21.41 3.43
N ASN A 687 15.10 20.11 3.19
CA ASN A 687 15.92 19.24 4.04
C ASN A 687 16.55 18.12 3.21
N PHE A 688 17.85 18.12 3.03
CA PHE A 688 18.54 17.05 2.30
C PHE A 688 18.67 15.75 3.11
N SER A 689 18.87 15.86 4.43
CA SER A 689 19.02 14.70 5.35
C SER A 689 20.01 13.63 4.88
N GLY A 690 21.05 14.03 4.13
CA GLY A 690 22.04 13.09 3.57
C GLY A 690 21.52 12.18 2.44
N GLY A 691 20.32 12.44 1.91
CA GLY A 691 19.67 11.59 0.91
C GLY A 691 18.88 10.42 1.50
N SER A 692 18.51 10.54 2.79
CA SER A 692 17.70 9.56 3.52
C SER A 692 16.69 10.27 4.41
N GLY A 693 15.39 10.10 4.15
CA GLY A 693 14.29 10.74 4.88
C GLY A 693 14.23 12.26 4.71
N GLY A 694 14.61 12.78 3.54
CA GLY A 694 14.67 14.19 3.25
C GLY A 694 13.36 14.80 2.76
N ASP A 695 13.29 16.14 2.80
CA ASP A 695 12.32 16.94 2.05
C ASP A 695 13.06 17.58 0.87
N TYR A 696 12.88 17.00 -0.29
CA TYR A 696 13.64 17.36 -1.49
C TYR A 696 13.02 18.51 -2.31
N ARG A 697 12.02 19.20 -1.76
CA ARG A 697 11.56 20.46 -2.35
C ARG A 697 12.69 21.49 -2.33
N LEU A 698 12.73 22.33 -3.35
CA LEU A 698 13.71 23.41 -3.42
C LEU A 698 13.27 24.59 -2.54
N GLN A 699 14.19 25.14 -1.72
CA GLN A 699 13.95 26.36 -0.98
C GLN A 699 13.68 27.54 -1.95
N SER A 700 12.98 28.57 -1.50
CA SER A 700 12.71 29.77 -2.32
C SER A 700 13.98 30.48 -2.79
N SER A 701 15.09 30.33 -2.06
CA SER A 701 16.42 30.89 -2.38
C SER A 701 17.25 30.00 -3.32
N SER A 702 16.76 28.80 -3.66
CA SER A 702 17.52 27.87 -4.53
C SER A 702 17.78 28.49 -5.91
N PRO A 703 19.03 28.44 -6.41
CA PRO A 703 19.36 28.93 -7.74
C PRO A 703 18.73 28.08 -8.86
N PHE A 704 18.13 26.96 -8.51
CA PHE A 704 17.56 25.98 -9.45
C PHE A 704 16.03 26.05 -9.53
N ARG A 705 15.38 27.01 -8.86
CA ARG A 705 13.94 27.25 -8.98
C ARG A 705 13.54 27.55 -10.42
N GLY A 706 12.49 26.86 -10.92
CA GLY A 706 11.94 27.06 -12.27
C GLY A 706 12.92 26.75 -13.40
N LYS A 707 13.88 25.85 -13.16
CA LYS A 707 14.89 25.47 -14.17
C LYS A 707 14.52 24.22 -14.98
N GLY A 708 13.43 23.56 -14.70
CA GLY A 708 12.90 22.53 -15.58
C GLY A 708 12.63 23.09 -16.98
N ILE A 709 12.77 22.27 -18.01
CA ILE A 709 12.49 22.69 -19.41
C ILE A 709 11.00 22.97 -19.62
N ASP A 710 10.15 22.53 -18.72
CA ASP A 710 8.72 22.82 -18.64
C ASP A 710 8.39 24.07 -17.81
N GLY A 711 9.41 24.75 -17.27
CA GLY A 711 9.28 25.95 -16.45
C GLY A 711 8.97 25.70 -14.97
N LYS A 712 8.88 24.44 -14.54
CA LYS A 712 8.72 24.05 -13.13
C LYS A 712 10.08 23.88 -12.45
N ASP A 713 10.05 23.56 -11.16
CA ASP A 713 11.22 23.09 -10.43
C ASP A 713 11.60 21.69 -10.92
N ALA A 714 12.90 21.44 -11.09
CA ALA A 714 13.36 20.07 -11.35
C ALA A 714 13.25 19.22 -10.09
N GLY A 715 13.24 17.90 -10.27
CA GLY A 715 13.04 16.89 -9.23
C GLY A 715 11.57 16.58 -9.01
N ALA A 716 11.33 15.59 -8.17
CA ALA A 716 10.01 15.04 -7.91
C ALA A 716 9.09 16.03 -7.17
N ASP A 717 7.81 16.05 -7.52
CA ASP A 717 6.78 16.79 -6.78
C ASP A 717 6.50 16.10 -5.44
N MET A 718 7.19 16.55 -4.40
CA MET A 718 7.09 16.01 -3.05
C MET A 718 5.68 16.16 -2.46
N ASP A 719 4.95 17.21 -2.81
CA ASP A 719 3.61 17.45 -2.29
C ASP A 719 2.62 16.44 -2.92
N ALA A 720 2.76 16.18 -4.21
CA ALA A 720 1.97 15.16 -4.91
C ALA A 720 2.32 13.74 -4.38
N ILE A 721 3.60 13.42 -4.18
CA ILE A 721 4.04 12.13 -3.62
C ILE A 721 3.48 11.94 -2.21
N ASN A 722 3.65 12.92 -1.32
CA ASN A 722 3.16 12.86 0.05
C ASN A 722 1.63 12.67 0.09
N SER A 723 0.91 13.32 -0.81
CA SER A 723 -0.55 13.15 -0.95
C SER A 723 -0.91 11.75 -1.44
N ALA A 724 -0.22 11.25 -2.47
CA ALA A 724 -0.50 9.94 -3.06
C ALA A 724 -0.14 8.77 -2.13
N THR A 725 0.90 8.92 -1.31
CA THR A 725 1.38 7.89 -0.36
C THR A 725 0.80 8.03 1.05
N ALA A 726 -0.07 9.01 1.28
CA ALA A 726 -0.68 9.24 2.59
C ALA A 726 -1.45 7.99 3.07
N GLY A 727 -1.16 7.52 4.28
CA GLY A 727 -1.79 6.33 4.88
C GLY A 727 -1.27 4.99 4.33
N VAL A 728 -0.23 4.99 3.53
CA VAL A 728 0.39 3.76 3.00
C VAL A 728 1.28 3.07 4.03
N GLU A 729 1.82 3.79 5.01
CA GLU A 729 2.58 3.24 6.16
C GLU A 729 1.69 2.84 7.31
#